data_41e96e765d5123a69104d194ab45ac8a
#
_entry.id   41e96e765d5123a69104d194ab45ac8a
#
_cell.length_a   1.000
_cell.length_b   1.000
_cell.length_c   1.000
_cell.angle_alpha   90.00
_cell.angle_beta   90.00
_cell.angle_gamma   90.00
#
_symmetry.space_group_name_H-M   'P 1'
#
loop_
_entity.id
_entity.type
_entity.pdbx_description
1 polymer ?
#
loop_
_entity_poly.entity_id
_entity_poly.type
_entity_poly.pdbx_seq_one_letter_code
_entity_poly.pdbx_strand_id
1 'polypeptide(L)'
;MASCHVISAQYYNGSNLVFGQNRVQYNTFYWQSYDYERIKTHFTKGGEELSIYTAKTAQKYLTSLERFLDYKMDKKIHFLIYNTQGKFRQSNIGLSNSITTNIGGSTKIFDEKIFIYFNGSHDELNYQIKSGITEILLDHIFYGSVNQSGTDGWSRNRFNPGLSESIMNLPIWFKNGLIDYLSKDWDTDLDNNLKDLILSKKTQKFNSLSKEESILYGHGLWRYIDEIFGKNMIPNLIYMFRVSKSIESGCIYILGLNLNTIQEDFVQYYRQQYINDNKATLSPNLTQLKIKSKKNRFYRSLKISPDGNLIAFVEHYHGQYKVKIHDIKKNKTNTILKGDHKLNRIPDLSHPSITWHPNGSVIAIFEEKKGEVILNLYQPETNKKNPRSIGDLQKVLSCDYNLKGDRIILSACKNGQTDLFEFSVLGNSLIQITNDPFDNLHPKYRANSNVIIYSSNKSTSTYAPQHNSFDLYEINKLTSKIIQLTNTPLVNEIQPQPKNKFSYYYLSNINGVNNQYKKATDSTISHIDTVIHYRKYQTPYQLSNYDRNIQEIDIHPETEKFITLYKKNGKYQFLTGDLTKQTIFENNDVKTRFASYKSQRSSVEGDRRSYPVDSLVDIYNYTFESEKKNKNTLRKLGDPSNENIAFKLPVKKIYDVNFSVGEFTMQLNPTFNNLTYQRFNSAGFINANTDAFTLIQLKDLYEDYKITAGVKGPVQINNMGYILVFEDLKHRLDKKIQLSRQTFNNIDDNQFFFDIKKT
;
A
#
# COMPACT_ATOMS: atom_id res chain seq x y z
N MET A 1 -52.97 21.52 32.34
CA MET A 1 -52.65 20.74 31.13
C MET A 1 -51.38 21.35 30.54
N ALA A 2 -50.24 20.70 30.77
CA ALA A 2 -48.98 21.17 30.22
C ALA A 2 -48.84 20.61 28.81
N SER A 3 -48.87 21.48 27.83
CA SER A 3 -48.65 21.16 26.42
C SER A 3 -47.14 20.93 26.22
N CYS A 4 -46.76 19.69 26.08
CA CYS A 4 -45.40 19.32 25.70
C CYS A 4 -45.22 19.55 24.21
N HIS A 5 -44.66 20.68 23.85
CA HIS A 5 -44.27 20.95 22.47
C HIS A 5 -42.98 20.22 22.20
N VAL A 6 -43.04 19.11 21.46
CA VAL A 6 -41.88 18.46 20.86
C VAL A 6 -41.33 19.39 19.81
N ILE A 7 -40.33 20.18 20.16
CA ILE A 7 -39.55 20.96 19.22
C ILE A 7 -38.61 19.99 18.53
N SER A 8 -38.98 19.49 17.38
CA SER A 8 -38.04 18.82 16.48
C SER A 8 -37.19 19.87 15.78
N ALA A 9 -36.21 20.42 16.49
CA ALA A 9 -35.13 21.13 15.82
C ALA A 9 -34.34 20.11 15.02
N GLN A 10 -34.49 20.10 13.72
CA GLN A 10 -33.54 19.40 12.84
C GLN A 10 -32.23 20.15 12.94
N TYR A 11 -31.44 19.79 13.90
CA TYR A 11 -30.09 20.31 14.05
C TYR A 11 -29.19 19.66 13.02
N TYR A 12 -28.93 20.36 11.94
CA TYR A 12 -27.83 20.05 11.04
C TYR A 12 -26.55 20.62 11.65
N ASN A 13 -25.89 19.85 12.52
CA ASN A 13 -24.68 20.32 13.21
C ASN A 13 -23.39 19.95 12.46
N GLY A 14 -23.43 19.76 11.15
CA GLY A 14 -22.24 19.36 10.35
C GLY A 14 -21.69 17.97 10.70
N SER A 15 -22.34 17.23 11.59
CA SER A 15 -21.90 15.89 11.99
C SER A 15 -22.30 14.79 11.01
N ASN A 16 -23.01 15.13 9.95
CA ASN A 16 -23.26 14.20 8.85
C ASN A 16 -21.98 14.07 8.02
N LEU A 17 -21.12 13.17 8.47
CA LEU A 17 -20.01 12.74 7.64
C LEU A 17 -20.55 12.29 6.29
N VAL A 18 -19.84 12.61 5.22
CA VAL A 18 -20.18 12.14 3.87
C VAL A 18 -20.36 10.64 3.93
N PHE A 19 -21.42 10.14 3.30
CA PHE A 19 -21.74 8.71 3.31
C PHE A 19 -20.51 7.85 3.01
N GLY A 20 -20.27 6.87 3.88
CA GLY A 20 -19.13 5.98 3.80
C GLY A 20 -17.84 6.49 4.44
N GLN A 21 -17.84 7.66 5.04
CA GLN A 21 -16.72 8.19 5.82
C GLN A 21 -16.88 7.96 7.34
N ASN A 22 -18.05 7.50 7.79
CA ASN A 22 -18.29 7.13 9.18
C ASN A 22 -17.47 5.87 9.51
N ARG A 23 -16.70 5.94 10.60
CA ARG A 23 -16.04 4.74 11.12
C ARG A 23 -17.03 3.88 11.91
N VAL A 24 -16.79 2.58 11.90
CA VAL A 24 -17.45 1.65 12.81
C VAL A 24 -16.36 0.88 13.55
N GLN A 25 -16.23 1.12 14.84
CA GLN A 25 -15.24 0.48 15.67
C GLN A 25 -15.79 -0.83 16.25
N TYR A 26 -15.07 -1.92 16.02
CA TYR A 26 -15.38 -3.25 16.56
C TYR A 26 -14.39 -3.66 17.64
N ASN A 27 -13.15 -3.15 17.60
CA ASN A 27 -12.06 -3.53 18.49
C ASN A 27 -11.70 -2.36 19.41
N THR A 28 -11.27 -2.66 20.62
CA THR A 28 -10.63 -1.70 21.52
C THR A 28 -9.13 -1.76 21.34
N PHE A 29 -8.49 -0.62 21.13
CA PHE A 29 -7.06 -0.53 20.91
C PHE A 29 -6.35 -0.14 22.20
N TYR A 30 -5.40 -0.98 22.64
CA TYR A 30 -4.48 -0.69 23.75
C TYR A 30 -3.11 -0.42 23.14
N TRP A 31 -2.71 0.85 23.13
CA TRP A 31 -1.50 1.30 22.49
C TRP A 31 -0.30 1.20 23.42
N GLN A 32 0.81 0.75 22.83
CA GLN A 32 2.14 0.68 23.42
C GLN A 32 3.11 1.39 22.49
N SER A 33 4.30 1.77 22.99
CA SER A 33 5.30 2.45 22.18
C SER A 33 6.72 2.05 22.53
N TYR A 34 7.57 2.10 21.50
CA TYR A 34 9.03 2.12 21.62
C TYR A 34 9.55 3.50 21.22
N ASP A 35 10.42 4.06 22.03
CA ASP A 35 10.96 5.41 21.85
C ASP A 35 12.44 5.34 21.51
N TYR A 36 12.76 5.43 20.21
CA TYR A 36 14.11 5.51 19.68
C TYR A 36 14.55 6.97 19.58
N GLU A 37 15.81 7.21 19.29
CA GLU A 37 16.37 8.56 19.21
C GLU A 37 15.61 9.49 18.26
N ARG A 38 15.40 9.05 17.01
CA ARG A 38 14.78 9.84 15.93
C ARG A 38 13.37 9.38 15.54
N ILE A 39 12.96 8.22 16.02
CA ILE A 39 11.73 7.54 15.61
C ILE A 39 11.02 7.07 16.87
N LYS A 40 9.70 7.22 16.90
CA LYS A 40 8.86 6.62 17.91
C LYS A 40 7.80 5.76 17.25
N THR A 41 7.72 4.51 17.61
CA THR A 41 6.74 3.57 17.06
C THR A 41 5.65 3.28 18.06
N HIS A 42 4.41 3.31 17.61
CA HIS A 42 3.22 3.02 18.38
C HIS A 42 2.53 1.80 17.77
N PHE A 43 2.17 0.83 18.59
CA PHE A 43 1.59 -0.44 18.15
C PHE A 43 0.58 -0.98 19.16
N THR A 44 -0.26 -1.89 18.69
CA THR A 44 -1.23 -2.62 19.53
C THR A 44 -0.75 -4.05 19.76
N LYS A 45 -1.44 -4.80 20.61
CA LYS A 45 -1.13 -6.22 20.87
C LYS A 45 -0.95 -7.01 19.56
N GLY A 46 0.15 -7.76 19.49
CA GLY A 46 0.55 -8.52 18.28
C GLY A 46 1.18 -7.68 17.17
N GLY A 47 1.52 -6.41 17.40
CA GLY A 47 2.23 -5.54 16.45
C GLY A 47 3.68 -5.23 16.88
N GLU A 48 4.21 -5.95 17.86
CA GLU A 48 5.54 -5.69 18.41
C GLU A 48 6.65 -5.90 17.35
N GLU A 49 6.63 -7.03 16.66
CA GLU A 49 7.59 -7.33 15.58
C GLU A 49 7.54 -6.32 14.44
N LEU A 50 6.32 -5.93 14.03
CA LEU A 50 6.12 -4.87 13.03
C LEU A 50 6.70 -3.53 13.49
N SER A 51 6.59 -3.22 14.79
CA SER A 51 7.12 -2.00 15.38
C SER A 51 8.65 -1.95 15.29
N ILE A 52 9.31 -3.05 15.64
CA ILE A 52 10.77 -3.21 15.56
C ILE A 52 11.24 -3.15 14.10
N TYR A 53 10.55 -3.87 13.20
CA TYR A 53 10.84 -3.85 11.78
C TYR A 53 10.70 -2.45 11.19
N THR A 54 9.62 -1.75 11.52
CA THR A 54 9.37 -0.37 11.09
C THR A 54 10.48 0.58 11.54
N ALA A 55 10.90 0.50 12.81
CA ALA A 55 11.96 1.34 13.33
C ALA A 55 13.30 1.12 12.61
N LYS A 56 13.70 -0.12 12.40
CA LYS A 56 14.93 -0.47 11.67
C LYS A 56 14.91 0.05 10.24
N THR A 57 13.82 -0.23 9.52
CA THR A 57 13.64 0.22 8.13
C THR A 57 13.61 1.73 8.02
N ALA A 58 12.86 2.40 8.90
CA ALA A 58 12.72 3.84 8.90
C ALA A 58 14.06 4.56 9.21
N GLN A 59 14.80 4.06 10.19
CA GLN A 59 16.13 4.64 10.54
C GLN A 59 17.11 4.56 9.38
N LYS A 60 17.21 3.39 8.74
CA LYS A 60 18.08 3.19 7.58
C LYS A 60 17.67 4.09 6.41
N TYR A 61 16.38 4.14 6.10
CA TYR A 61 15.87 4.90 4.98
C TYR A 61 15.96 6.42 5.20
N LEU A 62 15.60 6.90 6.40
CA LEU A 62 15.69 8.33 6.76
C LEU A 62 17.11 8.85 6.54
N THR A 63 18.12 8.14 7.07
CA THR A 63 19.52 8.54 6.93
C THR A 63 19.97 8.59 5.45
N SER A 64 19.54 7.61 4.65
CA SER A 64 19.91 7.60 3.23
C SER A 64 19.21 8.71 2.43
N LEU A 65 17.95 9.01 2.75
CA LEU A 65 17.15 10.02 2.06
C LEU A 65 17.62 11.44 2.43
N GLU A 66 17.94 11.68 3.69
CA GLU A 66 18.52 12.97 4.14
C GLU A 66 19.82 13.29 3.42
N ARG A 67 20.71 12.28 3.28
CA ARG A 67 21.95 12.43 2.52
C ARG A 67 21.68 12.71 1.04
N PHE A 68 20.69 12.03 0.46
CA PHE A 68 20.34 12.22 -0.94
C PHE A 68 19.72 13.58 -1.23
N LEU A 69 18.86 14.08 -0.34
CA LEU A 69 18.17 15.37 -0.49
C LEU A 69 18.95 16.56 0.08
N ASP A 70 20.11 16.31 0.68
CA ASP A 70 20.91 17.30 1.42
C ASP A 70 20.07 18.10 2.43
N TYR A 71 19.24 17.40 3.16
CA TYR A 71 18.32 17.98 4.14
C TYR A 71 18.23 17.12 5.39
N LYS A 72 18.57 17.69 6.56
CA LYS A 72 18.49 17.01 7.85
C LYS A 72 17.23 17.44 8.60
N MET A 73 16.48 16.48 9.09
CA MET A 73 15.31 16.71 9.91
C MET A 73 15.64 16.67 11.39
N ASP A 74 15.24 17.69 12.16
CA ASP A 74 15.50 17.77 13.59
C ASP A 74 14.41 17.13 14.44
N LYS A 75 13.22 16.93 13.88
CA LYS A 75 12.07 16.39 14.61
C LYS A 75 12.01 14.88 14.57
N LYS A 76 11.41 14.33 15.63
CA LYS A 76 11.14 12.89 15.75
C LYS A 76 9.90 12.50 14.94
N ILE A 77 10.01 11.41 14.19
CA ILE A 77 8.90 10.83 13.43
C ILE A 77 8.14 9.81 14.28
N HIS A 78 6.82 9.94 14.32
CA HIS A 78 5.93 9.01 15.00
C HIS A 78 5.29 8.07 13.99
N PHE A 79 5.49 6.76 14.14
CA PHE A 79 4.81 5.72 13.36
C PHE A 79 3.68 5.11 14.17
N LEU A 80 2.47 5.17 13.65
CA LEU A 80 1.28 4.52 14.22
C LEU A 80 0.96 3.29 13.39
N ILE A 81 1.17 2.10 13.98
CA ILE A 81 1.22 0.83 13.27
C ILE A 81 -0.02 0.01 13.60
N TYR A 82 -0.79 -0.29 12.58
CA TYR A 82 -1.96 -1.16 12.67
C TYR A 82 -1.63 -2.55 12.11
N ASN A 83 -2.01 -3.59 12.83
CA ASN A 83 -1.70 -4.96 12.41
C ASN A 83 -2.43 -5.38 11.13
N THR A 84 -3.52 -4.70 10.76
CA THR A 84 -4.25 -4.92 9.51
C THR A 84 -4.89 -3.64 8.99
N GLN A 85 -5.20 -3.60 7.71
CA GLN A 85 -5.98 -2.53 7.12
C GLN A 85 -7.39 -2.43 7.73
N GLY A 86 -8.01 -3.56 8.08
CA GLY A 86 -9.32 -3.61 8.74
C GLY A 86 -9.31 -2.93 10.11
N LYS A 87 -8.22 -3.06 10.88
CA LYS A 87 -8.03 -2.32 12.13
C LYS A 87 -7.79 -0.83 11.89
N PHE A 88 -6.97 -0.48 10.90
CA PHE A 88 -6.76 0.91 10.51
C PHE A 88 -8.06 1.62 10.13
N ARG A 89 -8.96 0.95 9.42
CA ARG A 89 -10.28 1.49 9.05
C ARG A 89 -11.20 1.81 10.24
N GLN A 90 -10.92 1.26 11.41
CA GLN A 90 -11.64 1.53 12.65
C GLN A 90 -11.08 2.74 13.43
N SER A 91 -9.99 3.34 12.96
CA SER A 91 -9.36 4.50 13.58
C SER A 91 -10.11 5.80 13.29
N ASN A 92 -9.87 6.83 14.10
CA ASN A 92 -10.39 8.18 13.90
C ASN A 92 -9.60 9.02 12.92
N ILE A 93 -8.48 8.48 12.46
CA ILE A 93 -7.51 9.22 11.65
C ILE A 93 -8.11 9.57 10.29
N GLY A 94 -8.02 10.83 9.91
CA GLY A 94 -8.51 11.33 8.63
C GLY A 94 -10.02 11.55 8.53
N LEU A 95 -10.80 11.33 9.60
CA LEU A 95 -12.25 11.59 9.58
C LEU A 95 -12.61 13.07 9.68
N SER A 96 -11.76 13.87 10.30
CA SER A 96 -12.04 15.28 10.57
C SER A 96 -11.75 16.21 9.41
N ASN A 97 -11.06 15.76 8.37
CA ASN A 97 -10.72 16.56 7.22
C ASN A 97 -11.45 16.08 5.97
N SER A 98 -11.99 17.01 5.19
CA SER A 98 -12.61 16.77 3.89
C SER A 98 -11.66 16.14 2.84
N ILE A 99 -10.40 15.92 3.20
CA ILE A 99 -9.38 15.42 2.30
C ILE A 99 -9.42 13.90 2.31
N THR A 100 -10.02 13.37 1.27
CA THR A 100 -10.22 11.94 1.00
C THR A 100 -8.93 11.13 0.78
N THR A 101 -7.76 11.74 0.85
CA THR A 101 -6.48 11.15 0.48
C THR A 101 -5.86 10.28 1.56
N ASN A 102 -6.42 10.27 2.76
CA ASN A 102 -5.83 9.63 3.93
C ASN A 102 -6.40 8.30 4.32
N ILE A 103 -7.16 7.71 3.47
CA ILE A 103 -7.89 6.53 3.86
C ILE A 103 -7.23 5.34 3.19
N GLY A 104 -6.39 4.66 3.94
CA GLY A 104 -5.85 3.39 3.54
C GLY A 104 -4.50 3.43 2.83
N GLY A 105 -3.59 4.14 3.37
CA GLY A 105 -2.18 4.18 2.96
C GLY A 105 -1.46 5.12 3.87
N SER A 106 -0.18 5.05 3.87
CA SER A 106 0.66 6.03 4.48
C SER A 106 0.33 7.36 3.92
N THR A 107 -0.45 8.22 4.50
CA THR A 107 -0.44 9.36 3.67
C THR A 107 -0.98 10.63 4.19
N LYS A 108 -1.34 10.74 5.38
CA LYS A 108 -1.35 12.08 5.86
C LYS A 108 -0.65 12.19 7.17
N ILE A 109 0.27 13.04 7.07
CA ILE A 109 1.22 13.41 8.04
C ILE A 109 0.67 14.62 8.72
N PHE A 110 0.33 14.44 9.98
CA PHE A 110 0.08 15.52 10.90
C PHE A 110 1.21 15.51 11.90
N ASP A 111 1.91 16.61 12.07
CA ASP A 111 2.96 16.76 13.07
C ASP A 111 3.97 15.61 13.09
N GLU A 112 4.55 15.28 11.92
CA GLU A 112 5.53 14.21 11.74
C GLU A 112 5.01 12.81 12.14
N LYS A 113 3.72 12.56 11.96
CA LYS A 113 3.07 11.27 12.19
C LYS A 113 2.83 10.53 10.89
N ILE A 114 3.18 9.24 10.87
CA ILE A 114 2.95 8.35 9.75
C ILE A 114 2.06 7.21 10.21
N PHE A 115 0.96 6.99 9.50
CA PHE A 115 0.02 5.91 9.76
C PHE A 115 0.24 4.80 8.76
N ILE A 116 0.55 3.61 9.25
CA ILE A 116 0.83 2.43 8.43
C ILE A 116 0.04 1.23 8.92
N TYR A 117 -0.19 0.29 8.02
CA TYR A 117 -0.81 -0.99 8.35
C TYR A 117 -0.13 -2.12 7.58
N PHE A 118 -0.17 -3.32 8.17
CA PHE A 118 0.32 -4.52 7.53
C PHE A 118 -0.82 -5.21 6.77
N ASN A 119 -0.62 -5.47 5.48
CA ASN A 119 -1.61 -6.15 4.64
C ASN A 119 -1.15 -7.55 4.18
N GLY A 120 -0.05 -8.06 4.76
CA GLY A 120 0.51 -9.36 4.45
C GLY A 120 1.73 -9.32 3.52
N SER A 121 2.26 -8.13 3.22
CA SER A 121 3.47 -7.93 2.43
C SER A 121 4.41 -6.95 3.12
N HIS A 122 5.62 -7.39 3.41
CA HIS A 122 6.66 -6.51 3.94
C HIS A 122 7.12 -5.49 2.89
N ASP A 123 7.00 -5.81 1.61
CA ASP A 123 7.32 -4.90 0.51
C ASP A 123 6.37 -3.70 0.49
N GLU A 124 5.07 -3.96 0.62
CA GLU A 124 4.05 -2.92 0.75
C GLU A 124 4.23 -2.09 2.04
N LEU A 125 4.59 -2.75 3.15
CA LEU A 125 4.91 -2.05 4.40
C LEU A 125 6.13 -1.15 4.25
N ASN A 126 7.19 -1.62 3.58
CA ASN A 126 8.38 -0.82 3.27
C ASN A 126 8.04 0.40 2.41
N TYR A 127 7.17 0.22 1.42
CA TYR A 127 6.68 1.33 0.61
C TYR A 127 5.94 2.36 1.47
N GLN A 128 5.04 1.93 2.36
CA GLN A 128 4.33 2.84 3.26
C GLN A 128 5.29 3.62 4.18
N ILE A 129 6.29 2.95 4.75
CA ILE A 129 7.31 3.59 5.60
C ILE A 129 8.11 4.62 4.80
N LYS A 130 8.62 4.22 3.65
CA LYS A 130 9.46 5.06 2.81
C LYS A 130 8.69 6.26 2.24
N SER A 131 7.49 6.05 1.73
CA SER A 131 6.67 7.12 1.17
C SER A 131 6.27 8.15 2.22
N GLY A 132 5.94 7.70 3.44
CA GLY A 132 5.64 8.59 4.55
C GLY A 132 6.83 9.47 4.95
N ILE A 133 8.03 8.89 5.08
CA ILE A 133 9.24 9.64 5.37
C ILE A 133 9.55 10.63 4.24
N THR A 134 9.46 10.18 2.99
CA THR A 134 9.71 11.02 1.82
C THR A 134 8.75 12.21 1.76
N GLU A 135 7.48 11.96 2.04
CA GLU A 135 6.46 13.02 2.07
C GLU A 135 6.77 14.07 3.13
N ILE A 136 7.15 13.66 4.37
CA ILE A 136 7.54 14.60 5.43
C ILE A 136 8.74 15.45 4.99
N LEU A 137 9.80 14.82 4.50
CA LEU A 137 11.00 15.54 4.11
C LEU A 137 10.74 16.53 2.96
N LEU A 138 10.00 16.12 1.95
CA LEU A 138 9.62 17.00 0.85
C LEU A 138 8.71 18.15 1.31
N ASP A 139 7.79 17.91 2.24
CA ASP A 139 6.96 18.96 2.81
C ASP A 139 7.79 19.98 3.60
N HIS A 140 8.76 19.52 4.38
CA HIS A 140 9.70 20.41 5.04
C HIS A 140 10.57 21.20 4.05
N ILE A 141 11.02 20.57 2.96
CA ILE A 141 11.84 21.25 1.95
C ILE A 141 11.01 22.29 1.20
N PHE A 142 9.80 21.98 0.76
CA PHE A 142 9.00 22.89 -0.06
C PHE A 142 8.24 23.95 0.73
N TYR A 143 7.79 23.63 1.94
CA TYR A 143 6.92 24.50 2.74
C TYR A 143 7.55 24.99 4.05
N GLY A 144 8.73 24.52 4.39
CA GLY A 144 9.47 24.82 5.63
C GLY A 144 8.97 24.01 6.83
N SER A 145 9.80 23.93 7.88
CA SER A 145 9.36 23.30 9.14
C SER A 145 8.33 24.21 9.82
N VAL A 146 7.24 23.65 10.25
CA VAL A 146 6.11 24.35 10.93
C VAL A 146 6.56 25.02 12.26
N ASN A 147 7.81 24.84 12.68
CA ASN A 147 8.32 25.24 13.99
C ASN A 147 9.50 26.24 13.95
N GLN A 148 9.61 27.08 12.97
CA GLN A 148 10.43 28.26 13.22
C GLN A 148 9.67 29.20 14.16
N SER A 149 9.83 28.96 15.45
CA SER A 149 9.46 29.88 16.53
C SER A 149 10.42 31.08 16.54
N GLY A 150 10.28 31.92 15.53
CA GLY A 150 10.72 33.29 15.56
C GLY A 150 9.47 34.17 15.67
N THR A 151 9.60 35.33 16.24
CA THR A 151 8.55 36.34 16.40
C THR A 151 7.83 36.67 15.10
N ASP A 152 8.39 36.29 13.95
CA ASP A 152 7.79 36.43 12.61
C ASP A 152 7.01 35.18 12.14
N GLY A 153 7.10 34.07 12.88
CA GLY A 153 6.45 32.78 12.55
C GLY A 153 4.97 32.69 12.93
N TRP A 154 4.43 33.73 13.53
CA TRP A 154 3.00 33.80 13.87
C TRP A 154 2.12 33.96 12.64
N SER A 155 2.69 34.24 11.50
CA SER A 155 1.85 34.87 10.50
C SER A 155 1.36 34.01 9.33
N ARG A 156 1.91 32.90 8.92
CA ARG A 156 1.36 32.38 7.63
C ARG A 156 1.12 30.87 7.51
N ASN A 157 1.96 30.03 8.08
CA ASN A 157 1.89 28.60 7.75
C ASN A 157 1.13 27.73 8.77
N ARG A 158 0.97 28.20 10.01
CA ARG A 158 0.19 27.49 11.05
C ARG A 158 -1.30 27.78 11.00
N PHE A 159 -1.65 28.98 10.52
CA PHE A 159 -3.02 29.50 10.61
C PHE A 159 -3.89 29.17 9.39
N ASN A 160 -3.27 28.76 8.29
CA ASN A 160 -4.02 28.38 7.11
C ASN A 160 -3.21 27.40 6.25
N PRO A 161 -3.29 26.08 6.46
CA PRO A 161 -2.65 25.08 5.62
C PRO A 161 -3.04 25.27 4.14
N GLY A 162 -4.26 25.75 3.86
CA GLY A 162 -4.72 26.09 2.52
C GLY A 162 -4.03 27.29 1.90
N LEU A 163 -3.48 28.24 2.67
CA LEU A 163 -2.76 29.39 2.12
C LEU A 163 -1.30 29.05 1.76
N SER A 164 -0.64 28.15 2.50
CA SER A 164 0.70 27.68 2.14
C SER A 164 0.68 26.73 0.94
N GLU A 165 -0.36 25.90 0.81
CA GLU A 165 -0.61 25.09 -0.39
C GLU A 165 -0.92 25.97 -1.62
N SER A 166 -1.55 27.14 -1.44
CA SER A 166 -1.86 28.05 -2.54
C SER A 166 -0.64 28.79 -3.10
N ILE A 167 0.46 28.88 -2.34
CA ILE A 167 1.66 29.56 -2.80
C ILE A 167 2.49 28.66 -3.73
N MET A 168 2.38 27.33 -3.59
CA MET A 168 3.10 26.35 -4.42
C MET A 168 2.23 25.11 -4.63
N ASN A 169 1.21 25.24 -5.47
CA ASN A 169 0.34 24.11 -5.82
C ASN A 169 1.09 23.15 -6.75
N LEU A 170 1.84 22.21 -6.16
CA LEU A 170 2.57 21.21 -6.92
C LEU A 170 1.61 20.19 -7.53
N PRO A 171 1.70 19.93 -8.85
CA PRO A 171 0.89 18.92 -9.51
C PRO A 171 1.10 17.52 -8.90
N ILE A 172 0.06 16.69 -8.93
CA ILE A 172 0.10 15.31 -8.40
C ILE A 172 1.25 14.51 -9.04
N TRP A 173 1.41 14.60 -10.34
CA TRP A 173 2.48 13.89 -11.04
C TRP A 173 3.87 14.30 -10.55
N PHE A 174 4.05 15.57 -10.16
CA PHE A 174 5.32 16.08 -9.67
C PHE A 174 5.59 15.58 -8.24
N LYS A 175 4.80 16.00 -7.25
CA LYS A 175 5.04 15.68 -5.85
C LYS A 175 4.84 14.20 -5.55
N ASN A 176 3.66 13.66 -5.85
CA ASN A 176 3.36 12.26 -5.54
C ASN A 176 4.14 11.29 -6.45
N GLY A 177 4.42 11.68 -7.71
CA GLY A 177 5.31 10.92 -8.59
C GLY A 177 6.75 10.86 -8.08
N LEU A 178 7.27 11.95 -7.50
CA LEU A 178 8.58 11.97 -6.84
C LEU A 178 8.60 11.11 -5.58
N ILE A 179 7.58 11.21 -4.75
CA ILE A 179 7.44 10.35 -3.56
C ILE A 179 7.46 8.88 -3.96
N ASP A 180 6.67 8.51 -4.97
CA ASP A 180 6.60 7.13 -5.45
C ASP A 180 7.95 6.66 -6.05
N TYR A 181 8.63 7.50 -6.85
CA TYR A 181 9.95 7.23 -7.41
C TYR A 181 11.02 7.00 -6.32
N LEU A 182 11.06 7.82 -5.27
CA LEU A 182 12.04 7.71 -4.19
C LEU A 182 11.74 6.53 -3.25
N SER A 183 10.49 6.11 -3.15
CA SER A 183 10.02 5.15 -2.14
C SER A 183 9.86 3.73 -2.67
N LYS A 184 9.68 3.56 -3.96
CA LYS A 184 9.40 2.28 -4.61
C LYS A 184 10.38 2.03 -5.75
N ASP A 185 11.01 0.87 -5.72
CA ASP A 185 11.84 0.43 -6.83
C ASP A 185 10.97 0.13 -8.07
N TRP A 186 11.52 0.41 -9.26
CA TRP A 186 10.83 0.11 -10.51
C TRP A 186 10.68 -1.39 -10.69
N ASP A 187 9.45 -1.85 -10.69
CA ASP A 187 9.09 -3.26 -10.81
C ASP A 187 8.40 -3.58 -12.15
N THR A 188 8.16 -4.86 -12.38
CA THR A 188 7.51 -5.37 -13.59
C THR A 188 6.07 -4.86 -13.74
N ASP A 189 5.35 -4.62 -12.63
CA ASP A 189 3.97 -4.12 -12.69
C ASP A 189 3.92 -2.63 -13.01
N LEU A 190 4.84 -1.83 -12.47
CA LEU A 190 4.98 -0.42 -12.83
C LEU A 190 5.33 -0.26 -14.31
N ASP A 191 6.31 -1.04 -14.79
CA ASP A 191 6.72 -1.03 -16.20
C ASP A 191 5.57 -1.42 -17.14
N ASN A 192 4.85 -2.47 -16.81
CA ASN A 192 3.70 -2.94 -17.58
C ASN A 192 2.54 -1.93 -17.59
N ASN A 193 2.27 -1.26 -16.46
CA ASN A 193 1.23 -0.24 -16.38
C ASN A 193 1.64 1.04 -17.13
N LEU A 194 2.91 1.46 -17.06
CA LEU A 194 3.43 2.58 -17.84
C LEU A 194 3.38 2.29 -19.34
N LYS A 195 3.73 1.08 -19.75
CA LYS A 195 3.61 0.59 -21.13
C LYS A 195 2.17 0.72 -21.64
N ASP A 196 1.20 0.33 -20.84
CA ASP A 196 -0.23 0.47 -21.17
C ASP A 196 -0.64 1.95 -21.30
N LEU A 197 -0.17 2.80 -20.38
CA LEU A 197 -0.48 4.22 -20.37
C LEU A 197 0.06 4.93 -21.63
N ILE A 198 1.32 4.70 -21.97
CA ILE A 198 2.00 5.34 -23.10
C ILE A 198 1.47 4.84 -24.44
N LEU A 199 1.28 3.53 -24.60
CA LEU A 199 0.82 2.95 -25.86
C LEU A 199 -0.67 3.23 -26.14
N SER A 200 -1.49 3.43 -25.09
CA SER A 200 -2.90 3.80 -25.24
C SER A 200 -3.15 5.24 -25.69
N LYS A 201 -2.09 6.04 -25.90
CA LYS A 201 -2.13 7.47 -26.29
C LYS A 201 -2.84 8.39 -25.28
N LYS A 202 -3.11 7.94 -24.06
CA LYS A 202 -3.73 8.78 -23.03
C LYS A 202 -2.82 9.93 -22.58
N THR A 203 -1.52 9.78 -22.74
CA THR A 203 -0.50 10.77 -22.38
C THR A 203 -0.58 12.06 -23.20
N GLN A 204 -1.29 12.06 -24.33
CA GLN A 204 -1.52 13.27 -25.13
C GLN A 204 -2.39 14.33 -24.42
N LYS A 205 -3.13 13.94 -23.36
CA LYS A 205 -3.93 14.83 -22.54
C LYS A 205 -3.55 14.63 -21.08
N PHE A 206 -2.40 15.16 -20.71
CA PHE A 206 -1.82 15.03 -19.39
C PHE A 206 -2.80 15.40 -18.25
N ASN A 207 -3.54 16.50 -18.42
CA ASN A 207 -4.53 16.96 -17.44
C ASN A 207 -5.77 16.05 -17.31
N SER A 208 -5.91 15.04 -18.16
CA SER A 208 -7.05 14.08 -18.13
C SER A 208 -6.71 12.75 -17.47
N LEU A 209 -5.50 12.60 -16.93
CA LEU A 209 -5.08 11.39 -16.22
C LEU A 209 -5.79 11.28 -14.88
N SER A 210 -6.16 10.05 -14.49
CA SER A 210 -6.61 9.79 -13.11
C SER A 210 -5.47 10.06 -12.12
N LYS A 211 -5.80 10.12 -10.84
CA LYS A 211 -4.78 10.32 -9.79
C LYS A 211 -3.68 9.25 -9.85
N GLU A 212 -4.07 8.00 -9.97
CA GLU A 212 -3.14 6.86 -10.05
C GLU A 212 -2.30 6.89 -11.33
N GLU A 213 -2.93 7.22 -12.47
CA GLU A 213 -2.22 7.38 -13.73
C GLU A 213 -1.24 8.56 -13.69
N SER A 214 -1.58 9.64 -12.98
CA SER A 214 -0.70 10.81 -12.79
C SER A 214 0.52 10.48 -11.92
N ILE A 215 0.35 9.69 -10.86
CA ILE A 215 1.46 9.23 -10.00
C ILE A 215 2.40 8.35 -10.81
N LEU A 216 1.87 7.37 -11.52
CA LEU A 216 2.65 6.46 -12.37
C LEU A 216 3.42 7.22 -13.46
N TYR A 217 2.78 8.19 -14.12
CA TYR A 217 3.42 9.06 -15.08
C TYR A 217 4.57 9.85 -14.47
N GLY A 218 4.34 10.42 -13.28
CA GLY A 218 5.34 11.16 -12.55
C GLY A 218 6.53 10.30 -12.13
N HIS A 219 6.28 9.10 -11.59
CA HIS A 219 7.34 8.14 -11.28
C HIS A 219 8.19 7.82 -12.53
N GLY A 220 7.54 7.51 -13.65
CA GLY A 220 8.23 7.26 -14.92
C GLY A 220 9.04 8.45 -15.42
N LEU A 221 8.53 9.69 -15.26
CA LEU A 221 9.23 10.91 -15.65
C LEU A 221 10.47 11.16 -14.77
N TRP A 222 10.37 10.98 -13.44
CA TRP A 222 11.51 11.09 -12.54
C TRP A 222 12.56 10.04 -12.83
N ARG A 223 12.14 8.82 -13.14
CA ARG A 223 13.04 7.77 -13.59
C ARG A 223 13.72 8.11 -14.92
N TYR A 224 13.00 8.70 -15.89
CA TYR A 224 13.58 9.18 -17.14
C TYR A 224 14.65 10.24 -16.88
N ILE A 225 14.40 11.18 -15.97
CA ILE A 225 15.39 12.19 -15.56
C ILE A 225 16.65 11.52 -14.96
N ASP A 226 16.45 10.51 -14.09
CA ASP A 226 17.57 9.72 -13.53
C ASP A 226 18.38 8.99 -14.62
N GLU A 227 17.69 8.34 -15.57
CA GLU A 227 18.35 7.56 -16.62
C GLU A 227 19.11 8.42 -17.65
N ILE A 228 18.59 9.59 -17.99
CA ILE A 228 19.16 10.45 -19.06
C ILE A 228 20.11 11.53 -18.50
N PHE A 229 19.73 12.19 -17.44
CA PHE A 229 20.49 13.31 -16.86
C PHE A 229 21.31 12.94 -15.63
N GLY A 230 21.02 11.78 -15.04
CA GLY A 230 21.68 11.26 -13.85
C GLY A 230 20.97 11.60 -12.53
N LYS A 231 21.11 10.69 -11.58
CA LYS A 231 20.43 10.73 -10.28
C LYS A 231 20.72 12.01 -9.47
N ASN A 232 21.93 12.54 -9.58
CA ASN A 232 22.36 13.74 -8.87
C ASN A 232 21.63 15.02 -9.33
N MET A 233 20.97 15.00 -10.49
CA MET A 233 20.18 16.14 -10.94
C MET A 233 18.88 16.31 -10.16
N ILE A 234 18.35 15.24 -9.54
CA ILE A 234 17.08 15.28 -8.83
C ILE A 234 17.13 16.21 -7.59
N PRO A 235 18.11 16.11 -6.67
CA PRO A 235 18.24 17.07 -5.57
C PRO A 235 18.41 18.51 -6.05
N ASN A 236 19.18 18.73 -7.12
CA ASN A 236 19.39 20.06 -7.70
C ASN A 236 18.08 20.64 -8.25
N LEU A 237 17.27 19.82 -8.93
CA LEU A 237 15.94 20.21 -9.40
C LEU A 237 15.02 20.58 -8.23
N ILE A 238 14.96 19.76 -7.18
CA ILE A 238 14.16 20.02 -5.98
C ILE A 238 14.58 21.34 -5.33
N TYR A 239 15.86 21.57 -5.18
CA TYR A 239 16.40 22.83 -4.65
C TYR A 239 15.98 24.04 -5.52
N MET A 240 16.18 23.95 -6.83
CA MET A 240 15.85 25.04 -7.74
C MET A 240 14.32 25.31 -7.79
N PHE A 241 13.50 24.28 -7.73
CA PHE A 241 12.02 24.45 -7.65
C PHE A 241 11.61 25.19 -6.37
N ARG A 242 12.26 24.88 -5.25
CA ARG A 242 12.02 25.60 -3.99
C ARG A 242 12.38 27.07 -4.10
N VAL A 243 13.51 27.41 -4.72
CA VAL A 243 14.02 28.78 -4.87
C VAL A 243 13.20 29.57 -5.87
N SER A 244 12.98 29.01 -7.06
CA SER A 244 12.27 29.71 -8.16
C SER A 244 10.76 29.69 -7.99
N LYS A 245 10.20 28.80 -7.15
CA LYS A 245 8.76 28.51 -6.99
C LYS A 245 8.05 28.14 -8.31
N SER A 246 8.83 27.69 -9.29
CA SER A 246 8.37 27.33 -10.62
C SER A 246 9.06 26.06 -11.12
N ILE A 247 8.26 25.08 -11.50
CA ILE A 247 8.76 23.82 -12.09
C ILE A 247 9.45 24.12 -13.43
N GLU A 248 8.83 24.96 -14.25
CA GLU A 248 9.38 25.36 -15.56
C GLU A 248 10.77 25.98 -15.43
N SER A 249 10.90 26.97 -14.56
CA SER A 249 12.19 27.63 -14.34
C SER A 249 13.25 26.65 -13.85
N GLY A 250 12.90 25.77 -12.92
CA GLY A 250 13.83 24.75 -12.42
C GLY A 250 14.32 23.81 -13.51
N CYS A 251 13.44 23.35 -14.40
CA CYS A 251 13.84 22.52 -15.53
C CYS A 251 14.77 23.26 -16.49
N ILE A 252 14.49 24.50 -16.83
CA ILE A 252 15.34 25.30 -17.70
C ILE A 252 16.72 25.54 -17.10
N TYR A 253 16.80 25.90 -15.80
CA TYR A 253 18.07 26.21 -15.15
C TYR A 253 18.95 24.97 -14.93
N ILE A 254 18.37 23.81 -14.62
CA ILE A 254 19.13 22.61 -14.27
C ILE A 254 19.33 21.69 -15.46
N LEU A 255 18.29 21.48 -16.28
CA LEU A 255 18.35 20.53 -17.40
C LEU A 255 18.55 21.22 -18.76
N GLY A 256 18.43 22.56 -18.83
CA GLY A 256 18.54 23.32 -20.08
C GLY A 256 17.34 23.16 -21.03
N LEU A 257 16.25 22.53 -20.57
CA LEU A 257 15.08 22.22 -21.37
C LEU A 257 13.80 22.70 -20.68
N ASN A 258 12.80 23.09 -21.47
CA ASN A 258 11.49 23.39 -20.92
C ASN A 258 10.74 22.11 -20.56
N LEU A 259 9.78 22.24 -19.65
CA LEU A 259 9.02 21.10 -19.13
C LEU A 259 8.27 20.32 -20.21
N ASN A 260 7.68 21.02 -21.20
CA ASN A 260 6.93 20.37 -22.28
C ASN A 260 7.85 19.48 -23.12
N THR A 261 9.03 19.97 -23.48
CA THR A 261 10.04 19.18 -24.22
C THR A 261 10.44 17.93 -23.43
N ILE A 262 10.73 18.07 -22.13
CA ILE A 262 11.08 16.92 -21.28
C ILE A 262 9.96 15.88 -21.25
N GLN A 263 8.70 16.32 -21.18
CA GLN A 263 7.54 15.42 -21.18
C GLN A 263 7.33 14.74 -22.53
N GLU A 264 7.53 15.43 -23.65
CA GLU A 264 7.44 14.86 -24.98
C GLU A 264 8.56 13.84 -25.22
N ASP A 265 9.79 14.18 -24.87
CA ASP A 265 10.94 13.30 -24.98
C ASP A 265 10.78 12.03 -24.15
N PHE A 266 10.30 12.18 -22.90
CA PHE A 266 9.95 11.05 -22.02
C PHE A 266 8.94 10.09 -22.67
N VAL A 267 7.85 10.63 -23.22
CA VAL A 267 6.81 9.81 -23.86
C VAL A 267 7.35 9.12 -25.11
N GLN A 268 8.15 9.82 -25.93
CA GLN A 268 8.76 9.24 -27.14
C GLN A 268 9.80 8.17 -26.80
N TYR A 269 10.64 8.43 -25.80
CA TYR A 269 11.67 7.50 -25.32
C TYR A 269 11.08 6.16 -24.90
N TYR A 270 10.10 6.15 -23.99
CA TYR A 270 9.47 4.90 -23.55
C TYR A 270 8.59 4.28 -24.63
N ARG A 271 7.93 5.09 -25.46
CA ARG A 271 7.14 4.55 -26.60
C ARG A 271 8.00 3.75 -27.56
N GLN A 272 9.16 4.28 -27.94
CA GLN A 272 10.08 3.58 -28.85
C GLN A 272 10.59 2.27 -28.24
N GLN A 273 10.90 2.28 -26.94
CA GLN A 273 11.32 1.08 -26.22
C GLN A 273 10.23 0.02 -26.21
N TYR A 274 9.02 0.39 -25.80
CA TYR A 274 7.90 -0.53 -25.72
C TYR A 274 7.44 -1.08 -27.07
N ILE A 275 7.58 -0.30 -28.15
CA ILE A 275 7.35 -0.80 -29.50
C ILE A 275 8.40 -1.86 -29.86
N ASN A 276 9.66 -1.63 -29.51
CA ASN A 276 10.73 -2.60 -29.77
C ASN A 276 10.55 -3.87 -28.95
N ASP A 277 10.24 -3.76 -27.66
CA ASP A 277 9.93 -4.92 -26.79
C ASP A 277 8.76 -5.74 -27.36
N ASN A 278 7.72 -5.08 -27.92
CA ASN A 278 6.57 -5.76 -28.49
C ASN A 278 6.86 -6.54 -29.77
N LYS A 279 7.94 -6.23 -30.51
CA LYS A 279 8.32 -7.00 -31.71
C LYS A 279 8.71 -8.43 -31.39
N ALA A 280 9.22 -8.65 -30.19
CA ALA A 280 9.69 -9.95 -29.72
C ALA A 280 8.65 -10.72 -28.88
N THR A 281 7.51 -10.12 -28.60
CA THR A 281 6.45 -10.71 -27.78
C THR A 281 5.19 -11.00 -28.60
N LEU A 282 4.33 -11.87 -28.09
CA LEU A 282 3.11 -12.29 -28.76
C LEU A 282 1.86 -11.79 -28.00
N SER A 283 0.80 -11.51 -28.71
CA SER A 283 -0.52 -11.40 -28.06
C SER A 283 -1.05 -12.80 -27.76
N PRO A 284 -1.76 -13.00 -26.62
CA PRO A 284 -2.30 -14.31 -26.28
C PRO A 284 -3.21 -14.88 -27.37
N ASN A 285 -2.87 -16.05 -27.90
CA ASN A 285 -3.73 -16.81 -28.82
C ASN A 285 -4.54 -17.85 -28.02
N LEU A 286 -5.36 -17.36 -27.08
CA LEU A 286 -6.18 -18.16 -26.20
C LEU A 286 -7.65 -17.83 -26.37
N THR A 287 -8.53 -18.73 -25.95
CA THR A 287 -9.97 -18.50 -26.01
C THR A 287 -10.39 -17.49 -24.94
N GLN A 288 -10.89 -16.34 -25.38
CA GLN A 288 -11.42 -15.34 -24.46
C GLN A 288 -12.84 -15.71 -24.02
N LEU A 289 -13.03 -15.77 -22.71
CA LEU A 289 -14.34 -16.01 -22.11
C LEU A 289 -15.21 -14.75 -22.18
N LYS A 290 -16.51 -14.94 -22.39
CA LYS A 290 -17.47 -13.83 -22.50
C LYS A 290 -17.84 -13.23 -21.13
N ILE A 291 -16.85 -13.02 -20.26
CA ILE A 291 -17.02 -12.36 -18.98
C ILE A 291 -16.90 -10.85 -19.19
N LYS A 292 -17.96 -10.10 -18.84
CA LYS A 292 -17.97 -8.63 -18.97
C LYS A 292 -17.03 -7.99 -17.94
N SER A 293 -15.84 -7.58 -18.36
CA SER A 293 -14.93 -6.78 -17.55
C SER A 293 -15.14 -5.28 -17.78
N LYS A 294 -14.99 -4.48 -16.73
CA LYS A 294 -15.09 -3.01 -16.77
C LYS A 294 -13.78 -2.37 -16.36
N LYS A 295 -13.41 -1.23 -16.96
CA LYS A 295 -12.12 -0.55 -16.74
C LYS A 295 -11.84 -0.21 -15.26
N ASN A 296 -12.85 0.26 -14.52
CA ASN A 296 -12.67 0.70 -13.15
C ASN A 296 -12.92 -0.39 -12.12
N ARG A 297 -12.68 -1.65 -12.48
CA ARG A 297 -12.82 -2.80 -11.59
C ARG A 297 -11.53 -3.58 -11.54
N PHE A 298 -11.26 -4.16 -10.38
CA PHE A 298 -10.14 -5.04 -10.15
C PHE A 298 -10.68 -6.47 -9.99
N TYR A 299 -9.97 -7.43 -10.58
CA TYR A 299 -10.33 -8.84 -10.57
C TYR A 299 -9.19 -9.66 -10.00
N ARG A 300 -9.51 -10.67 -9.17
CA ARG A 300 -8.54 -11.55 -8.53
C ARG A 300 -9.15 -12.87 -8.07
N SER A 301 -8.30 -13.70 -7.42
CA SER A 301 -8.67 -15.02 -6.86
C SER A 301 -9.39 -15.88 -7.89
N LEU A 302 -8.74 -16.03 -9.04
CA LEU A 302 -9.27 -16.80 -10.17
C LEU A 302 -9.11 -18.30 -9.88
N LYS A 303 -10.23 -19.09 -9.95
CA LYS A 303 -10.25 -20.53 -9.67
C LYS A 303 -11.16 -21.27 -10.64
N ILE A 304 -10.61 -22.31 -11.27
CA ILE A 304 -11.38 -23.24 -12.11
C ILE A 304 -11.94 -24.36 -11.22
N SER A 305 -13.20 -24.75 -11.47
CA SER A 305 -13.81 -25.89 -10.76
C SER A 305 -13.20 -27.23 -11.15
N PRO A 306 -13.24 -28.24 -10.29
CA PRO A 306 -12.68 -29.56 -10.57
C PRO A 306 -13.23 -30.27 -11.82
N ASP A 307 -14.42 -29.95 -12.26
CA ASP A 307 -15.01 -30.44 -13.49
C ASP A 307 -14.67 -29.59 -14.74
N GLY A 308 -13.95 -28.46 -14.54
CA GLY A 308 -13.54 -27.55 -15.60
C GLY A 308 -14.68 -26.74 -16.23
N ASN A 309 -15.90 -26.76 -15.68
CA ASN A 309 -17.08 -26.10 -16.27
C ASN A 309 -17.39 -24.73 -15.63
N LEU A 310 -16.97 -24.51 -14.39
CA LEU A 310 -17.23 -23.30 -13.64
C LEU A 310 -15.92 -22.54 -13.34
N ILE A 311 -16.00 -21.23 -13.34
CA ILE A 311 -14.90 -20.35 -12.95
C ILE A 311 -15.38 -19.44 -11.84
N ALA A 312 -14.72 -19.48 -10.71
CA ALA A 312 -14.95 -18.55 -9.61
C ALA A 312 -13.90 -17.43 -9.63
N PHE A 313 -14.31 -16.21 -9.33
CA PHE A 313 -13.43 -15.07 -9.23
C PHE A 313 -14.02 -13.97 -8.36
N VAL A 314 -13.16 -13.07 -7.90
CA VAL A 314 -13.53 -11.90 -7.09
C VAL A 314 -13.45 -10.64 -7.94
N GLU A 315 -14.49 -9.82 -7.88
CA GLU A 315 -14.57 -8.50 -8.51
C GLU A 315 -14.63 -7.43 -7.44
N HIS A 316 -13.75 -6.44 -7.49
CA HIS A 316 -13.75 -5.27 -6.62
C HIS A 316 -14.20 -4.01 -7.37
N TYR A 317 -15.01 -3.20 -6.69
CA TYR A 317 -15.45 -1.90 -7.19
C TYR A 317 -15.73 -0.92 -6.04
N HIS A 318 -14.95 0.15 -5.97
CA HIS A 318 -15.08 1.19 -4.92
C HIS A 318 -15.17 0.62 -3.49
N GLY A 319 -14.29 -0.32 -3.15
CA GLY A 319 -14.24 -0.94 -1.83
C GLY A 319 -15.24 -2.07 -1.60
N GLN A 320 -16.27 -2.22 -2.42
CA GLN A 320 -17.16 -3.38 -2.39
C GLN A 320 -16.57 -4.52 -3.22
N TYR A 321 -16.63 -5.74 -2.68
CA TYR A 321 -16.27 -6.92 -3.45
C TYR A 321 -17.50 -7.80 -3.74
N LYS A 322 -17.36 -8.59 -4.80
CA LYS A 322 -18.34 -9.61 -5.21
C LYS A 322 -17.61 -10.88 -5.60
N VAL A 323 -17.96 -11.99 -4.98
CA VAL A 323 -17.56 -13.31 -5.45
C VAL A 323 -18.55 -13.77 -6.51
N LYS A 324 -18.05 -14.17 -7.66
CA LYS A 324 -18.83 -14.55 -8.83
C LYS A 324 -18.43 -15.93 -9.32
N ILE A 325 -19.41 -16.64 -9.86
CA ILE A 325 -19.20 -17.89 -10.59
C ILE A 325 -19.69 -17.69 -12.02
N HIS A 326 -18.85 -18.02 -12.98
CA HIS A 326 -19.17 -18.05 -14.41
C HIS A 326 -19.29 -19.50 -14.89
N ASP A 327 -20.42 -19.85 -15.46
CA ASP A 327 -20.65 -21.14 -16.13
C ASP A 327 -20.22 -20.99 -17.59
N ILE A 328 -19.18 -21.75 -17.98
CA ILE A 328 -18.58 -21.69 -19.32
C ILE A 328 -19.57 -22.17 -20.38
N LYS A 329 -20.30 -23.25 -20.08
CA LYS A 329 -21.25 -23.85 -21.02
C LYS A 329 -22.49 -22.98 -21.27
N LYS A 330 -23.06 -22.44 -20.16
CA LYS A 330 -24.23 -21.57 -20.22
C LYS A 330 -23.88 -20.12 -20.53
N ASN A 331 -22.61 -19.79 -20.51
CA ASN A 331 -22.11 -18.41 -20.65
C ASN A 331 -22.81 -17.40 -19.73
N LYS A 332 -23.04 -17.78 -18.48
CA LYS A 332 -23.77 -17.00 -17.48
C LYS A 332 -22.91 -16.78 -16.24
N THR A 333 -22.91 -15.54 -15.75
CA THR A 333 -22.18 -15.16 -14.53
C THR A 333 -23.14 -14.82 -13.41
N ASN A 334 -23.05 -15.50 -12.29
CA ASN A 334 -23.85 -15.29 -11.09
C ASN A 334 -22.99 -14.71 -9.96
N THR A 335 -23.56 -13.83 -9.15
CA THR A 335 -22.92 -13.32 -7.92
C THR A 335 -23.39 -14.16 -6.74
N ILE A 336 -22.47 -14.78 -6.01
CA ILE A 336 -22.75 -15.67 -4.88
C ILE A 336 -22.57 -15.00 -3.53
N LEU A 337 -21.65 -14.06 -3.45
CA LEU A 337 -21.37 -13.29 -2.24
C LEU A 337 -21.12 -11.82 -2.58
N LYS A 338 -21.58 -10.93 -1.71
CA LYS A 338 -21.23 -9.50 -1.72
C LYS A 338 -20.76 -9.13 -0.33
N GLY A 339 -19.65 -8.42 -0.25
CA GLY A 339 -19.13 -7.91 1.00
C GLY A 339 -18.67 -6.47 0.88
N ASP A 340 -18.49 -5.85 2.01
CA ASP A 340 -18.17 -4.44 2.19
C ASP A 340 -19.16 -3.48 1.49
N HIS A 341 -18.94 -2.20 1.68
CA HIS A 341 -19.76 -1.13 1.11
C HIS A 341 -18.96 -0.34 0.08
N LYS A 342 -19.68 0.26 -0.87
CA LYS A 342 -19.06 1.23 -1.77
C LYS A 342 -18.64 2.44 -0.96
N LEU A 343 -17.36 2.60 -0.79
CA LEU A 343 -16.76 3.68 -0.02
C LEU A 343 -15.71 4.39 -0.87
N ASN A 344 -15.59 5.68 -0.69
CA ASN A 344 -14.51 6.45 -1.27
C ASN A 344 -13.22 6.29 -0.41
N ARG A 345 -12.81 5.04 -0.21
CA ARG A 345 -11.63 4.65 0.56
C ARG A 345 -10.73 3.79 -0.29
N ILE A 346 -9.44 3.71 0.03
CA ILE A 346 -8.55 2.73 -0.58
C ILE A 346 -9.06 1.33 -0.22
N PRO A 347 -9.49 0.54 -1.22
CA PRO A 347 -10.04 -0.77 -0.96
C PRO A 347 -8.95 -1.73 -0.54
N ASP A 348 -9.27 -2.67 0.33
CA ASP A 348 -8.43 -3.85 0.52
C ASP A 348 -8.71 -4.84 -0.60
N LEU A 349 -7.77 -4.92 -1.53
CA LEU A 349 -7.89 -5.81 -2.68
C LEU A 349 -7.40 -7.23 -2.40
N SER A 350 -6.85 -7.49 -1.20
CA SER A 350 -6.24 -8.78 -0.87
C SER A 350 -7.25 -9.85 -0.43
N HIS A 351 -8.49 -9.49 -0.14
CA HIS A 351 -9.55 -10.42 0.22
C HIS A 351 -10.83 -10.19 -0.61
N PRO A 352 -11.75 -11.14 -0.68
CA PRO A 352 -11.71 -12.49 -0.15
C PRO A 352 -10.82 -13.43 -0.96
N SER A 353 -10.31 -14.48 -0.31
CA SER A 353 -9.62 -15.59 -0.96
C SER A 353 -10.58 -16.76 -1.15
N ILE A 354 -10.50 -17.44 -2.29
CA ILE A 354 -11.42 -18.53 -2.63
C ILE A 354 -10.69 -19.78 -3.12
N THR A 355 -11.29 -20.94 -2.86
CA THR A 355 -10.82 -22.23 -3.43
C THR A 355 -11.97 -23.21 -3.54
N TRP A 356 -11.93 -24.09 -4.56
CA TRP A 356 -12.91 -25.16 -4.75
C TRP A 356 -12.58 -26.37 -3.91
N HIS A 357 -13.60 -26.99 -3.33
CA HIS A 357 -13.47 -28.34 -2.79
C HIS A 357 -13.21 -29.33 -3.94
N PRO A 358 -12.37 -30.37 -3.78
CA PRO A 358 -11.99 -31.29 -4.85
C PRO A 358 -13.14 -31.96 -5.58
N ASN A 359 -14.29 -32.18 -4.92
CA ASN A 359 -15.48 -32.73 -5.55
C ASN A 359 -16.35 -31.71 -6.30
N GLY A 360 -15.98 -30.41 -6.30
CA GLY A 360 -16.72 -29.34 -6.99
C GLY A 360 -18.01 -28.88 -6.31
N SER A 361 -18.47 -29.56 -5.25
CA SER A 361 -19.78 -29.27 -4.61
C SER A 361 -19.76 -28.02 -3.71
N VAL A 362 -18.58 -27.60 -3.23
CA VAL A 362 -18.42 -26.50 -2.29
C VAL A 362 -17.29 -25.58 -2.73
N ILE A 363 -17.48 -24.28 -2.54
CA ILE A 363 -16.44 -23.27 -2.62
C ILE A 363 -16.20 -22.68 -1.23
N ALA A 364 -14.95 -22.71 -0.77
CA ALA A 364 -14.54 -22.04 0.45
C ALA A 364 -14.19 -20.58 0.13
N ILE A 365 -14.74 -19.65 0.91
CA ILE A 365 -14.56 -18.21 0.75
C ILE A 365 -14.12 -17.64 2.11
N PHE A 366 -12.90 -17.14 2.17
CA PHE A 366 -12.36 -16.48 3.35
C PHE A 366 -12.54 -14.97 3.22
N GLU A 367 -13.40 -14.39 4.04
CA GLU A 367 -13.69 -12.96 4.06
C GLU A 367 -13.37 -12.34 5.43
N GLU A 368 -13.10 -11.04 5.43
CA GLU A 368 -13.02 -10.26 6.66
C GLU A 368 -14.38 -9.64 6.95
N LYS A 369 -14.90 -9.86 8.14
CA LYS A 369 -16.18 -9.30 8.59
C LYS A 369 -16.09 -8.85 10.03
N LYS A 370 -16.38 -7.57 10.27
CA LYS A 370 -16.31 -6.96 11.61
C LYS A 370 -14.93 -7.13 12.29
N GLY A 371 -13.85 -7.12 11.50
CA GLY A 371 -12.49 -7.28 12.01
C GLY A 371 -12.07 -8.71 12.32
N GLU A 372 -12.87 -9.71 11.95
CA GLU A 372 -12.58 -11.14 12.08
C GLU A 372 -12.59 -11.84 10.73
N VAL A 373 -11.77 -12.87 10.60
CA VAL A 373 -11.76 -13.72 9.40
C VAL A 373 -12.81 -14.81 9.52
N ILE A 374 -13.69 -14.88 8.53
CA ILE A 374 -14.79 -15.85 8.47
C ILE A 374 -14.60 -16.72 7.22
N LEU A 375 -14.68 -18.03 7.42
CA LEU A 375 -14.80 -19.00 6.35
C LEU A 375 -16.27 -19.25 6.03
N ASN A 376 -16.70 -18.93 4.80
CA ASN A 376 -17.99 -19.31 4.27
C ASN A 376 -17.83 -20.52 3.36
N LEU A 377 -18.42 -21.64 3.73
CA LEU A 377 -18.56 -22.80 2.85
C LEU A 377 -19.86 -22.65 2.05
N TYR A 378 -19.72 -22.30 0.79
CA TYR A 378 -20.85 -22.06 -0.11
C TYR A 378 -21.08 -23.23 -1.06
N GLN A 379 -22.32 -23.70 -1.13
CA GLN A 379 -22.77 -24.75 -2.04
C GLN A 379 -23.50 -24.13 -3.25
N PRO A 380 -22.94 -24.17 -4.46
CA PRO A 380 -23.53 -23.54 -5.64
C PRO A 380 -24.90 -24.09 -6.03
N GLU A 381 -25.12 -25.38 -5.85
CA GLU A 381 -26.39 -26.04 -6.21
C GLU A 381 -27.55 -25.61 -5.33
N THR A 382 -27.34 -25.52 -4.02
CA THR A 382 -28.38 -25.21 -3.03
C THR A 382 -28.43 -23.75 -2.61
N ASN A 383 -27.45 -22.94 -3.04
CA ASN A 383 -27.22 -21.56 -2.60
C ASN A 383 -27.07 -21.42 -1.06
N LYS A 384 -26.74 -22.50 -0.36
CA LYS A 384 -26.52 -22.47 1.10
C LYS A 384 -25.13 -22.01 1.45
N LYS A 385 -25.05 -21.27 2.58
CA LYS A 385 -23.79 -20.77 3.18
C LYS A 385 -23.68 -21.31 4.59
N ASN A 386 -22.48 -21.79 4.94
CA ASN A 386 -22.16 -22.21 6.29
C ASN A 386 -20.96 -21.38 6.79
N PRO A 387 -21.18 -20.29 7.54
CA PRO A 387 -20.13 -19.46 8.07
C PRO A 387 -19.46 -20.12 9.28
N ARG A 388 -18.12 -20.03 9.35
CA ARG A 388 -17.30 -20.54 10.47
C ARG A 388 -16.23 -19.52 10.83
N SER A 389 -15.97 -19.33 12.12
CA SER A 389 -14.80 -18.62 12.60
C SER A 389 -13.57 -19.52 12.51
N ILE A 390 -12.43 -19.01 12.11
CA ILE A 390 -11.19 -19.77 11.90
C ILE A 390 -10.08 -19.39 12.90
N GLY A 391 -10.44 -18.87 14.07
CA GLY A 391 -9.48 -18.55 15.13
C GLY A 391 -8.79 -17.19 14.97
N ASP A 392 -7.56 -17.06 15.48
CA ASP A 392 -6.85 -15.78 15.64
C ASP A 392 -6.17 -15.26 14.36
N LEU A 393 -6.52 -15.74 13.19
CA LEU A 393 -5.97 -15.21 11.95
C LEU A 393 -6.50 -13.79 11.70
N GLN A 394 -5.60 -12.93 11.29
CA GLN A 394 -5.92 -11.53 11.02
C GLN A 394 -6.38 -11.32 9.56
N LYS A 395 -5.89 -12.16 8.63
CA LYS A 395 -6.19 -12.07 7.21
C LYS A 395 -5.77 -13.35 6.50
N VAL A 396 -6.51 -13.75 5.45
CA VAL A 396 -6.14 -14.85 4.56
C VAL A 396 -5.89 -14.31 3.16
N LEU A 397 -4.67 -14.52 2.64
CA LEU A 397 -4.21 -13.98 1.36
C LEU A 397 -4.46 -14.95 0.20
N SER A 398 -4.23 -16.22 0.43
CA SER A 398 -4.47 -17.30 -0.53
C SER A 398 -4.77 -18.62 0.16
N CYS A 399 -5.43 -19.52 -0.52
CA CYS A 399 -5.84 -20.80 0.03
C CYS A 399 -5.95 -21.88 -1.04
N ASP A 400 -5.80 -23.15 -0.61
CA ASP A 400 -5.98 -24.31 -1.46
C ASP A 400 -6.47 -25.54 -0.66
N TYR A 401 -7.37 -26.33 -1.24
CA TYR A 401 -7.80 -27.59 -0.63
C TYR A 401 -6.79 -28.71 -0.91
N ASN A 402 -6.67 -29.64 0.03
CA ASN A 402 -6.01 -30.90 -0.25
C ASN A 402 -6.92 -31.82 -1.09
N LEU A 403 -6.36 -32.86 -1.71
CA LEU A 403 -7.11 -33.78 -2.58
C LEU A 403 -8.27 -34.52 -1.89
N LYS A 404 -8.21 -34.70 -0.57
CA LYS A 404 -9.26 -35.34 0.22
C LYS A 404 -10.42 -34.39 0.56
N GLY A 405 -10.20 -33.08 0.48
CA GLY A 405 -11.19 -32.06 0.84
C GLY A 405 -11.40 -31.85 2.34
N ASP A 406 -10.60 -32.49 3.20
CA ASP A 406 -10.71 -32.39 4.66
C ASP A 406 -9.85 -31.26 5.26
N ARG A 407 -8.88 -30.73 4.50
CA ARG A 407 -7.95 -29.69 4.92
C ARG A 407 -7.75 -28.60 3.89
N ILE A 408 -7.52 -27.38 4.37
CA ILE A 408 -7.19 -26.22 3.55
C ILE A 408 -5.85 -25.65 4.01
N ILE A 409 -4.91 -25.50 3.09
CA ILE A 409 -3.68 -24.74 3.34
C ILE A 409 -3.95 -23.27 3.08
N LEU A 410 -3.46 -22.41 3.96
CA LEU A 410 -3.67 -20.96 3.94
C LEU A 410 -2.32 -20.25 3.95
N SER A 411 -2.19 -19.20 3.19
CA SER A 411 -1.24 -18.14 3.47
C SER A 411 -2.01 -17.06 4.22
N ALA A 412 -1.60 -16.76 5.45
CA ALA A 412 -2.35 -15.88 6.32
C ALA A 412 -1.48 -15.02 7.21
N CYS A 413 -2.01 -13.85 7.60
CA CYS A 413 -1.35 -12.93 8.50
C CYS A 413 -1.72 -13.24 9.95
N LYS A 414 -0.69 -13.33 10.80
CA LYS A 414 -0.82 -13.42 12.25
C LYS A 414 0.33 -12.66 12.90
N ASN A 415 0.00 -11.77 13.85
CA ASN A 415 0.98 -11.00 14.62
C ASN A 415 2.03 -10.25 13.78
N GLY A 416 1.62 -9.76 12.60
CA GLY A 416 2.52 -9.01 11.72
C GLY A 416 3.46 -9.84 10.87
N GLN A 417 3.21 -11.14 10.74
CA GLN A 417 3.93 -12.06 9.87
C GLN A 417 2.96 -12.73 8.91
N THR A 418 3.46 -13.18 7.78
CA THR A 418 2.70 -13.89 6.75
C THR A 418 3.22 -15.31 6.62
N ASP A 419 2.51 -16.25 7.24
CA ASP A 419 2.90 -17.64 7.35
C ASP A 419 1.90 -18.59 6.69
N LEU A 420 2.32 -19.86 6.56
CA LEU A 420 1.47 -20.94 6.11
C LEU A 420 0.78 -21.60 7.30
N PHE A 421 -0.52 -21.80 7.16
CA PHE A 421 -1.37 -22.46 8.16
C PHE A 421 -2.19 -23.56 7.49
N GLU A 422 -2.40 -24.66 8.16
CA GLU A 422 -3.30 -25.73 7.73
C GLU A 422 -4.56 -25.70 8.60
N PHE A 423 -5.71 -25.56 7.97
CA PHE A 423 -7.02 -25.57 8.61
C PHE A 423 -7.74 -26.90 8.36
N SER A 424 -8.15 -27.58 9.41
CA SER A 424 -9.00 -28.78 9.34
C SER A 424 -10.47 -28.40 9.24
N VAL A 425 -11.11 -28.73 8.12
CA VAL A 425 -12.50 -28.35 7.86
C VAL A 425 -13.48 -29.06 8.79
N LEU A 426 -13.23 -30.33 9.15
CA LEU A 426 -14.08 -31.10 10.06
C LEU A 426 -13.78 -30.75 11.52
N GLY A 427 -12.50 -30.72 11.90
CA GLY A 427 -12.07 -30.51 13.30
C GLY A 427 -12.04 -29.04 13.73
N ASN A 428 -12.27 -28.09 12.83
CA ASN A 428 -12.18 -26.64 13.05
C ASN A 428 -10.90 -26.23 13.77
N SER A 429 -9.78 -26.92 13.48
CA SER A 429 -8.46 -26.69 14.09
C SER A 429 -7.50 -26.06 13.11
N LEU A 430 -6.62 -25.20 13.60
CA LEU A 430 -5.63 -24.46 12.84
C LEU A 430 -4.23 -24.85 13.33
N ILE A 431 -3.36 -25.24 12.40
CA ILE A 431 -1.96 -25.59 12.67
C ILE A 431 -1.06 -24.65 11.87
N GLN A 432 -0.11 -24.01 12.52
CA GLN A 432 0.92 -23.19 11.86
C GLN A 432 2.00 -24.11 11.27
N ILE A 433 2.33 -23.93 10.00
CA ILE A 433 3.32 -24.75 9.26
C ILE A 433 4.66 -24.03 9.17
N THR A 434 4.66 -22.73 8.92
CA THR A 434 5.86 -21.89 8.92
C THR A 434 5.77 -20.85 10.02
N ASN A 435 6.92 -20.42 10.52
CA ASN A 435 7.04 -19.33 11.49
C ASN A 435 8.39 -18.65 11.25
N ASP A 436 8.43 -17.78 10.27
CA ASP A 436 9.63 -17.06 9.88
C ASP A 436 9.31 -15.62 9.45
N PRO A 437 10.29 -14.71 9.40
CA PRO A 437 10.06 -13.30 9.11
C PRO A 437 9.83 -12.99 7.63
N PHE A 438 9.64 -14.00 6.80
CA PHE A 438 9.48 -13.87 5.36
C PHE A 438 8.01 -13.97 4.96
N ASP A 439 7.67 -13.38 3.81
CA ASP A 439 6.32 -13.47 3.26
C ASP A 439 6.17 -14.81 2.53
N ASN A 440 5.36 -15.72 3.07
CA ASN A 440 5.07 -17.03 2.51
C ASN A 440 3.70 -17.01 1.81
N LEU A 441 3.68 -17.08 0.47
CA LEU A 441 2.50 -16.84 -0.35
C LEU A 441 2.16 -18.02 -1.26
N HIS A 442 0.91 -18.06 -1.75
CA HIS A 442 0.42 -18.96 -2.79
C HIS A 442 0.68 -20.46 -2.52
N PRO A 443 0.37 -20.97 -1.32
CA PRO A 443 0.60 -22.39 -1.04
C PRO A 443 -0.35 -23.28 -1.84
N LYS A 444 0.18 -24.42 -2.28
CA LYS A 444 -0.54 -25.47 -2.98
C LYS A 444 -0.09 -26.85 -2.47
N TYR A 445 -1.05 -27.76 -2.30
CA TYR A 445 -0.68 -29.16 -2.04
C TYR A 445 -0.13 -29.80 -3.29
N ARG A 446 0.95 -30.57 -3.16
CA ARG A 446 1.34 -31.54 -4.19
C ARG A 446 0.45 -32.81 -4.14
N ALA A 447 0.62 -33.70 -5.10
CA ALA A 447 -0.11 -34.96 -5.17
C ALA A 447 -0.09 -35.76 -3.85
N ASN A 448 0.97 -35.61 -3.05
CA ASN A 448 1.00 -36.05 -1.67
C ASN A 448 0.65 -34.86 -0.76
N SER A 449 -0.48 -34.96 -0.03
CA SER A 449 -0.97 -33.92 0.89
C SER A 449 -0.01 -33.56 2.04
N ASN A 450 1.12 -34.24 2.18
CA ASN A 450 2.15 -33.91 3.15
C ASN A 450 3.18 -32.91 2.62
N VAL A 451 3.17 -32.63 1.33
CA VAL A 451 4.10 -31.74 0.66
C VAL A 451 3.37 -30.52 0.12
N ILE A 452 3.86 -29.35 0.48
CA ILE A 452 3.30 -28.05 0.08
C ILE A 452 4.37 -27.32 -0.72
N ILE A 453 4.00 -26.79 -1.88
CA ILE A 453 4.80 -25.86 -2.67
C ILE A 453 4.26 -24.44 -2.47
N TYR A 454 5.13 -23.45 -2.33
CA TYR A 454 4.77 -22.07 -2.07
C TYR A 454 5.82 -21.09 -2.59
N SER A 455 5.45 -19.82 -2.69
CA SER A 455 6.37 -18.73 -3.03
C SER A 455 6.83 -18.03 -1.75
N SER A 456 8.12 -17.71 -1.64
CA SER A 456 8.66 -16.99 -0.48
C SER A 456 9.79 -16.04 -0.90
N ASN A 457 9.87 -14.88 -0.24
CA ASN A 457 10.98 -13.95 -0.36
C ASN A 457 12.14 -14.31 0.62
N LYS A 458 12.20 -15.56 1.05
CA LYS A 458 13.21 -16.08 1.95
C LYS A 458 14.60 -15.92 1.34
N SER A 459 15.52 -15.33 2.09
CA SER A 459 16.91 -15.21 1.71
C SER A 459 17.80 -16.05 2.62
N THR A 460 19.04 -16.26 2.23
CA THR A 460 20.05 -16.91 3.07
C THR A 460 20.41 -16.10 4.32
N SER A 461 19.98 -14.85 4.41
CA SER A 461 20.15 -13.98 5.58
C SER A 461 19.02 -14.20 6.58
N THR A 462 19.37 -14.40 7.85
CA THR A 462 18.44 -14.77 8.94
C THR A 462 17.49 -13.63 9.37
N TYR A 463 17.65 -12.38 8.90
CA TYR A 463 17.00 -11.23 9.55
C TYR A 463 16.17 -10.31 8.66
N ALA A 464 16.27 -10.37 7.35
CA ALA A 464 15.43 -9.60 6.43
C ALA A 464 15.57 -10.12 5.00
N PRO A 465 14.56 -9.99 4.14
CA PRO A 465 14.72 -10.24 2.73
C PRO A 465 15.76 -9.27 2.16
N GLN A 466 16.86 -9.81 1.62
CA GLN A 466 17.89 -8.98 0.98
C GLN A 466 17.40 -8.42 -0.36
N HIS A 467 16.45 -9.12 -0.99
CA HIS A 467 15.81 -8.74 -2.24
C HIS A 467 14.31 -8.98 -2.12
N ASN A 468 13.52 -8.12 -2.70
CA ASN A 468 12.05 -8.22 -2.73
C ASN A 468 11.57 -9.23 -3.80
N SER A 469 12.40 -10.20 -4.18
CA SER A 469 12.06 -11.23 -5.15
C SER A 469 11.62 -12.50 -4.46
N PHE A 470 10.64 -13.17 -5.06
CA PHE A 470 10.07 -14.42 -4.57
C PHE A 470 10.63 -15.60 -5.36
N ASP A 471 11.11 -16.58 -4.64
CA ASP A 471 11.47 -17.91 -5.15
C ASP A 471 10.43 -18.95 -4.74
N LEU A 472 10.46 -20.11 -5.39
CA LEU A 472 9.62 -21.26 -5.06
C LEU A 472 10.31 -22.18 -4.05
N TYR A 473 9.55 -22.57 -3.04
CA TYR A 473 9.97 -23.48 -1.98
C TYR A 473 8.99 -24.64 -1.85
N GLU A 474 9.50 -25.73 -1.32
CA GLU A 474 8.72 -26.90 -0.95
C GLU A 474 8.94 -27.23 0.52
N ILE A 475 7.89 -27.47 1.29
CA ILE A 475 7.94 -27.94 2.67
C ILE A 475 7.23 -29.28 2.82
N ASN A 476 7.91 -30.23 3.49
CA ASN A 476 7.29 -31.46 3.93
C ASN A 476 6.79 -31.30 5.37
N LYS A 477 5.47 -31.34 5.59
CA LYS A 477 4.85 -31.14 6.90
C LYS A 477 5.27 -32.13 7.98
N LEU A 478 5.59 -33.39 7.58
CA LEU A 478 5.94 -34.43 8.54
C LEU A 478 7.37 -34.28 9.06
N THR A 479 8.28 -33.84 8.19
CA THR A 479 9.72 -33.75 8.52
C THR A 479 10.16 -32.30 8.74
N SER A 480 9.28 -31.31 8.51
CA SER A 480 9.60 -29.89 8.50
C SER A 480 10.76 -29.50 7.58
N LYS A 481 11.14 -30.39 6.65
CA LYS A 481 12.22 -30.14 5.70
C LYS A 481 11.76 -29.16 4.62
N ILE A 482 12.50 -28.07 4.48
CA ILE A 482 12.28 -27.05 3.43
C ILE A 482 13.33 -27.27 2.33
N ILE A 483 12.90 -27.21 1.07
CA ILE A 483 13.74 -27.31 -0.11
C ILE A 483 13.45 -26.09 -0.99
N GLN A 484 14.50 -25.36 -1.36
CA GLN A 484 14.39 -24.29 -2.36
C GLN A 484 14.36 -24.93 -3.75
N LEU A 485 13.31 -24.61 -4.52
CA LEU A 485 13.10 -25.16 -5.86
C LEU A 485 13.69 -24.27 -6.96
N THR A 486 13.71 -22.96 -6.71
CA THR A 486 14.27 -21.95 -7.63
C THR A 486 15.19 -21.03 -6.86
N ASN A 487 16.17 -20.47 -7.54
CA ASN A 487 17.12 -19.52 -6.96
C ASN A 487 17.55 -18.57 -8.07
N THR A 488 16.70 -17.59 -8.37
CA THR A 488 16.86 -16.61 -9.45
C THR A 488 16.84 -15.21 -8.87
N PRO A 489 18.00 -14.66 -8.50
CA PRO A 489 18.09 -13.33 -7.92
C PRO A 489 17.37 -12.27 -8.78
N LEU A 490 16.60 -11.39 -8.15
CA LEU A 490 15.85 -10.29 -8.79
C LEU A 490 14.69 -10.73 -9.71
N VAL A 491 14.40 -12.03 -9.80
CA VAL A 491 13.25 -12.55 -10.55
C VAL A 491 12.17 -12.97 -9.56
N ASN A 492 10.92 -12.63 -9.84
CA ASN A 492 9.77 -13.12 -9.08
C ASN A 492 9.25 -14.41 -9.71
N GLU A 493 9.21 -15.46 -8.93
CA GLU A 493 8.61 -16.75 -9.27
C GLU A 493 7.47 -17.02 -8.29
N ILE A 494 6.26 -16.92 -8.80
CA ILE A 494 5.04 -16.86 -7.98
C ILE A 494 3.95 -17.79 -8.52
N GLN A 495 2.92 -18.02 -7.70
CA GLN A 495 1.71 -18.79 -8.03
C GLN A 495 2.02 -20.19 -8.55
N PRO A 496 2.78 -21.03 -7.79
CA PRO A 496 3.06 -22.38 -8.20
C PRO A 496 1.80 -23.22 -8.36
N GLN A 497 1.74 -24.02 -9.43
CA GLN A 497 0.64 -24.91 -9.77
C GLN A 497 1.20 -26.31 -9.96
N PRO A 498 1.18 -27.18 -8.95
CA PRO A 498 1.74 -28.52 -9.07
C PRO A 498 0.91 -29.38 -10.02
N LYS A 499 1.57 -30.09 -10.93
CA LYS A 499 0.97 -31.10 -11.79
C LYS A 499 1.08 -32.49 -11.16
N ASN A 500 2.29 -32.86 -10.78
CA ASN A 500 2.60 -34.14 -10.17
C ASN A 500 3.85 -34.04 -9.26
N LYS A 501 4.40 -35.17 -8.85
CA LYS A 501 5.60 -35.20 -8.01
C LYS A 501 6.86 -34.61 -8.69
N PHE A 502 6.91 -34.58 -10.02
CA PHE A 502 8.12 -34.24 -10.79
C PHE A 502 8.00 -32.93 -11.56
N SER A 503 6.79 -32.35 -11.70
CA SER A 503 6.59 -31.15 -12.48
C SER A 503 5.57 -30.20 -11.86
N TYR A 504 5.78 -28.90 -12.10
CA TYR A 504 4.89 -27.82 -11.70
C TYR A 504 4.97 -26.65 -12.67
N TYR A 505 3.93 -25.84 -12.69
CA TYR A 505 3.85 -24.61 -13.45
C TYR A 505 3.93 -23.42 -12.49
N TYR A 506 4.34 -22.26 -13.00
CA TYR A 506 4.46 -21.03 -12.20
C TYR A 506 4.51 -19.81 -13.11
N LEU A 507 4.38 -18.64 -12.53
CA LEU A 507 4.62 -17.37 -13.20
C LEU A 507 6.01 -16.87 -12.86
N SER A 508 6.73 -16.39 -13.89
CA SER A 508 8.05 -15.78 -13.73
C SER A 508 8.18 -14.52 -14.57
N ASN A 509 8.86 -13.51 -14.06
CA ASN A 509 9.15 -12.26 -14.74
C ASN A 509 10.60 -12.16 -15.25
N ILE A 510 11.26 -13.27 -15.50
CA ILE A 510 12.65 -13.33 -15.95
C ILE A 510 12.90 -12.52 -17.21
N ASN A 511 11.92 -12.46 -18.11
CA ASN A 511 11.95 -11.67 -19.34
C ASN A 511 11.43 -10.23 -19.18
N GLY A 512 11.13 -9.78 -17.95
CA GLY A 512 10.56 -8.47 -17.64
C GLY A 512 9.04 -8.39 -17.77
N VAL A 513 8.37 -9.51 -18.07
CA VAL A 513 6.91 -9.66 -18.11
C VAL A 513 6.54 -10.94 -17.41
N ASN A 514 5.50 -10.94 -16.56
CA ASN A 514 5.01 -12.15 -15.92
C ASN A 514 4.44 -13.11 -16.95
N ASN A 515 5.17 -14.17 -17.25
CA ASN A 515 4.82 -15.22 -18.19
C ASN A 515 4.74 -16.57 -17.50
N GLN A 516 4.10 -17.53 -18.16
CA GLN A 516 3.93 -18.90 -17.67
C GLN A 516 5.14 -19.75 -18.00
N TYR A 517 5.62 -20.46 -16.98
CA TYR A 517 6.72 -21.40 -17.07
C TYR A 517 6.30 -22.76 -16.51
N LYS A 518 6.97 -23.80 -16.98
CA LYS A 518 6.90 -25.18 -16.45
C LYS A 518 8.30 -25.60 -16.02
N LYS A 519 8.40 -26.21 -14.85
CA LYS A 519 9.62 -26.87 -14.43
C LYS A 519 9.38 -28.36 -14.30
N ALA A 520 10.21 -29.15 -14.97
CA ALA A 520 10.15 -30.60 -14.94
C ALA A 520 11.46 -31.14 -14.40
N THR A 521 11.40 -32.25 -13.65
CA THR A 521 12.58 -33.00 -13.20
C THR A 521 12.82 -34.10 -14.21
N ASP A 522 13.92 -34.00 -14.93
CA ASP A 522 14.42 -34.97 -15.87
C ASP A 522 15.62 -35.73 -15.25
N SER A 523 15.98 -36.86 -15.84
CA SER A 523 17.12 -37.63 -15.38
C SER A 523 18.01 -38.08 -16.58
N THR A 524 19.30 -37.91 -16.39
CA THR A 524 20.29 -38.45 -17.33
C THR A 524 21.13 -39.51 -16.61
N ILE A 525 21.68 -40.43 -17.35
CA ILE A 525 22.63 -41.39 -16.82
C ILE A 525 23.90 -40.63 -16.41
N SER A 526 24.26 -40.70 -15.14
CA SER A 526 25.46 -40.08 -14.58
C SER A 526 26.69 -40.91 -14.87
N HIS A 527 26.62 -42.18 -14.52
CA HIS A 527 27.66 -43.21 -14.79
C HIS A 527 27.03 -44.59 -14.69
N ILE A 528 27.67 -45.56 -15.27
CA ILE A 528 27.30 -46.98 -15.24
C ILE A 528 28.46 -47.71 -14.61
N ASP A 529 28.20 -48.40 -13.49
CA ASP A 529 29.06 -49.40 -12.90
C ASP A 529 28.32 -50.75 -12.91
N THR A 530 28.11 -51.37 -11.77
CA THR A 530 27.23 -52.53 -11.62
C THR A 530 25.75 -52.17 -11.67
N VAL A 531 25.42 -50.88 -11.50
CA VAL A 531 24.07 -50.30 -11.54
C VAL A 531 24.09 -48.99 -12.33
N ILE A 532 23.00 -48.69 -13.01
CA ILE A 532 22.86 -47.40 -13.72
C ILE A 532 22.53 -46.31 -12.72
N HIS A 533 23.42 -45.33 -12.58
CA HIS A 533 23.22 -44.15 -11.74
C HIS A 533 22.63 -43.02 -12.54
N TYR A 534 21.55 -42.43 -12.04
CA TYR A 534 20.86 -41.31 -12.67
C TYR A 534 21.14 -40.00 -11.92
N ARG A 535 21.57 -38.99 -12.66
CA ARG A 535 21.59 -37.60 -12.17
C ARG A 535 20.29 -36.92 -12.55
N LYS A 536 19.55 -36.44 -11.53
CA LYS A 536 18.34 -35.65 -11.74
C LYS A 536 18.72 -34.21 -11.95
N TYR A 537 18.10 -33.56 -12.93
CA TYR A 537 18.22 -32.12 -13.18
C TYR A 537 16.84 -31.56 -13.42
N GLN A 538 16.69 -30.23 -13.23
CA GLN A 538 15.43 -29.54 -13.41
C GLN A 538 15.59 -28.49 -14.49
N THR A 539 14.78 -28.58 -15.54
CA THR A 539 14.81 -27.65 -16.67
C THR A 539 13.55 -26.77 -16.65
N PRO A 540 13.69 -25.44 -16.66
CA PRO A 540 12.58 -24.54 -16.86
C PRO A 540 12.24 -24.44 -18.34
N TYR A 541 10.96 -24.54 -18.68
CA TYR A 541 10.42 -24.34 -20.04
C TYR A 541 9.46 -23.16 -20.02
N GLN A 542 9.66 -22.22 -20.93
CA GLN A 542 8.76 -21.09 -21.14
C GLN A 542 7.55 -21.54 -21.97
N LEU A 543 6.34 -21.29 -21.48
CA LEU A 543 5.09 -21.68 -22.12
C LEU A 543 4.32 -20.50 -22.73
N SER A 544 4.64 -19.27 -22.34
CA SER A 544 4.06 -18.07 -22.90
C SER A 544 5.11 -16.98 -23.04
N ASN A 545 4.95 -16.12 -24.05
CA ASN A 545 5.80 -14.96 -24.27
C ASN A 545 4.89 -13.76 -24.63
N TYR A 546 4.08 -13.33 -23.64
CA TYR A 546 3.07 -12.30 -23.86
C TYR A 546 3.64 -10.89 -23.69
N ASP A 547 2.97 -9.92 -24.34
CA ASP A 547 3.34 -8.51 -24.32
C ASP A 547 2.89 -7.76 -23.06
N ARG A 548 2.09 -8.40 -22.18
CA ARG A 548 1.61 -7.88 -20.89
C ARG A 548 1.63 -8.98 -19.85
N ASN A 549 1.66 -8.55 -18.58
CA ASN A 549 1.67 -9.46 -17.44
C ASN A 549 0.43 -10.35 -17.37
N ILE A 550 0.66 -11.64 -17.16
CA ILE A 550 -0.34 -12.51 -16.57
C ILE A 550 -0.45 -12.12 -15.10
N GLN A 551 -1.65 -11.75 -14.66
CA GLN A 551 -1.91 -11.32 -13.28
C GLN A 551 -2.14 -12.53 -12.37
N GLU A 552 -2.94 -13.47 -12.83
CA GLU A 552 -3.24 -14.71 -12.09
C GLU A 552 -3.37 -15.88 -13.06
N ILE A 553 -3.03 -17.06 -12.54
CA ILE A 553 -3.20 -18.34 -13.23
C ILE A 553 -3.78 -19.38 -12.27
N ASP A 554 -4.68 -20.20 -12.77
CA ASP A 554 -5.14 -21.41 -12.10
C ASP A 554 -5.22 -22.55 -13.11
N ILE A 555 -4.73 -23.72 -12.74
CA ILE A 555 -4.59 -24.89 -13.62
C ILE A 555 -5.35 -26.06 -12.99
N HIS A 556 -6.19 -26.69 -13.79
CA HIS A 556 -6.81 -27.95 -13.41
C HIS A 556 -5.80 -29.10 -13.64
N PRO A 557 -5.37 -29.82 -12.57
CA PRO A 557 -4.27 -30.77 -12.69
C PRO A 557 -4.58 -32.00 -13.58
N GLU A 558 -5.83 -32.45 -13.62
CA GLU A 558 -6.25 -33.64 -14.38
C GLU A 558 -6.56 -33.33 -15.85
N THR A 559 -7.30 -32.25 -16.11
CA THR A 559 -7.73 -31.91 -17.47
C THR A 559 -6.70 -31.08 -18.23
N GLU A 560 -5.65 -30.61 -17.55
CA GLU A 560 -4.64 -29.69 -18.08
C GLU A 560 -5.21 -28.40 -18.70
N LYS A 561 -6.47 -28.10 -18.44
CA LYS A 561 -7.06 -26.81 -18.76
C LYS A 561 -6.59 -25.75 -17.77
N PHE A 562 -6.33 -24.58 -18.27
CA PHE A 562 -5.95 -23.46 -17.42
C PHE A 562 -6.78 -22.23 -17.73
N ILE A 563 -6.85 -21.35 -16.75
CA ILE A 563 -7.41 -20.02 -16.90
C ILE A 563 -6.41 -18.99 -16.44
N THR A 564 -6.33 -17.89 -17.14
CA THR A 564 -5.43 -16.78 -16.81
C THR A 564 -6.16 -15.46 -16.87
N LEU A 565 -5.77 -14.55 -15.99
CA LEU A 565 -6.21 -13.16 -15.96
C LEU A 565 -5.13 -12.29 -16.61
N TYR A 566 -5.49 -11.67 -17.71
CA TYR A 566 -4.61 -10.83 -18.52
C TYR A 566 -5.18 -9.41 -18.57
N LYS A 567 -4.32 -8.39 -18.48
CA LYS A 567 -4.76 -6.98 -18.49
C LYS A 567 -4.09 -6.23 -19.63
N LYS A 568 -4.91 -5.61 -20.49
CA LYS A 568 -4.42 -4.77 -21.61
C LYS A 568 -5.34 -3.57 -21.82
N ASN A 569 -4.78 -2.41 -22.06
CA ASN A 569 -5.49 -1.15 -22.23
C ASN A 569 -6.47 -0.83 -21.07
N GLY A 570 -6.06 -1.15 -19.85
CA GLY A 570 -6.85 -0.95 -18.63
C GLY A 570 -8.06 -1.88 -18.48
N LYS A 571 -8.20 -2.92 -19.34
CA LYS A 571 -9.27 -3.92 -19.26
C LYS A 571 -8.70 -5.30 -18.95
N TYR A 572 -9.39 -6.02 -18.07
CA TYR A 572 -9.07 -7.42 -17.80
C TYR A 572 -9.73 -8.33 -18.82
N GLN A 573 -9.02 -9.36 -19.23
CA GLN A 573 -9.47 -10.43 -20.10
C GLN A 573 -9.28 -11.76 -19.38
N PHE A 574 -10.33 -12.57 -19.38
CA PHE A 574 -10.32 -13.94 -18.87
C PHE A 574 -10.05 -14.87 -20.03
N LEU A 575 -8.87 -15.47 -20.03
CA LEU A 575 -8.42 -16.32 -21.15
C LEU A 575 -8.30 -17.76 -20.67
N THR A 576 -8.74 -18.70 -21.47
CA THR A 576 -8.61 -20.14 -21.18
C THR A 576 -7.89 -20.85 -22.30
N GLY A 577 -7.13 -21.86 -21.94
CA GLY A 577 -6.36 -22.67 -22.87
C GLY A 577 -6.16 -24.09 -22.35
N ASP A 578 -5.46 -24.86 -23.13
CA ASP A 578 -5.10 -26.24 -22.86
C ASP A 578 -3.56 -26.34 -22.87
N LEU A 579 -2.99 -26.82 -21.77
CA LEU A 579 -1.52 -26.93 -21.62
C LEU A 579 -0.90 -27.91 -22.62
N THR A 580 -1.66 -28.90 -23.06
CA THR A 580 -1.19 -29.89 -24.05
C THR A 580 -0.96 -29.27 -25.43
N LYS A 581 -1.61 -28.13 -25.69
CA LYS A 581 -1.55 -27.41 -26.96
C LYS A 581 -0.60 -26.20 -26.91
N GLN A 582 0.03 -25.93 -25.77
CA GLN A 582 0.97 -24.82 -25.66
C GLN A 582 2.31 -25.16 -26.33
N THR A 583 2.81 -24.23 -27.11
CA THR A 583 4.12 -24.29 -27.71
C THR A 583 5.18 -24.02 -26.66
N ILE A 584 6.18 -24.86 -26.56
CA ILE A 584 7.37 -24.58 -25.75
C ILE A 584 8.22 -23.58 -26.53
N PHE A 585 8.47 -22.43 -25.95
CA PHE A 585 9.43 -21.48 -26.49
C PHE A 585 10.82 -21.95 -26.04
N GLU A 586 11.67 -22.24 -26.99
CA GLU A 586 13.10 -22.39 -26.69
C GLU A 586 13.56 -21.11 -26.02
N ASN A 587 14.44 -21.21 -25.03
CA ASN A 587 14.96 -20.07 -24.27
C ASN A 587 15.57 -19.04 -25.22
N ASN A 588 14.73 -18.28 -25.89
CA ASN A 588 15.18 -17.12 -26.62
C ASN A 588 15.49 -16.06 -25.56
N ASP A 589 16.74 -15.64 -25.50
CA ASP A 589 17.28 -14.59 -24.63
C ASP A 589 16.66 -13.20 -24.90
N VAL A 590 15.42 -13.16 -25.36
CA VAL A 590 14.69 -11.93 -25.65
C VAL A 590 14.16 -11.38 -24.34
N LYS A 591 15.03 -10.66 -23.67
CA LYS A 591 14.67 -9.87 -22.50
C LYS A 591 14.13 -8.52 -22.93
N THR A 592 13.10 -8.02 -22.25
CA THR A 592 12.71 -6.62 -22.38
C THR A 592 13.88 -5.73 -21.95
N ARG A 593 13.90 -4.49 -22.41
CA ARG A 593 14.93 -3.54 -21.96
C ARG A 593 14.94 -3.38 -20.45
N PHE A 594 13.78 -3.42 -19.80
CA PHE A 594 13.70 -3.39 -18.35
C PHE A 594 14.41 -4.56 -17.69
N ALA A 595 14.21 -5.79 -18.15
CA ALA A 595 14.90 -6.97 -17.62
C ALA A 595 16.42 -6.88 -17.85
N SER A 596 16.85 -6.39 -19.01
CA SER A 596 18.27 -6.19 -19.34
C SER A 596 18.91 -5.14 -18.43
N TYR A 597 18.24 -4.01 -18.24
CA TYR A 597 18.67 -2.96 -17.31
C TYR A 597 18.82 -3.49 -15.87
N LYS A 598 17.83 -4.26 -15.40
CA LYS A 598 17.85 -4.86 -14.06
C LYS A 598 19.04 -5.83 -13.89
N SER A 599 19.33 -6.65 -14.90
CA SER A 599 20.46 -7.58 -14.87
C SER A 599 21.83 -6.86 -14.89
N GLN A 600 21.97 -5.78 -15.67
CA GLN A 600 23.20 -4.98 -15.71
C GLN A 600 23.45 -4.26 -14.37
N ARG A 601 22.42 -3.71 -13.74
CA ARG A 601 22.56 -3.03 -12.45
C ARG A 601 22.98 -4.00 -11.33
N SER A 602 22.49 -5.22 -11.35
CA SER A 602 22.89 -6.26 -10.38
C SER A 602 24.35 -6.69 -10.55
N SER A 603 24.87 -6.75 -11.76
CA SER A 603 26.28 -7.06 -12.02
C SER A 603 27.21 -5.95 -11.53
N VAL A 604 26.82 -4.68 -11.74
CA VAL A 604 27.59 -3.50 -11.27
C VAL A 604 27.57 -3.39 -9.74
N GLU A 605 26.46 -3.71 -9.07
CA GLU A 605 26.41 -3.74 -7.59
C GLU A 605 27.19 -4.94 -7.02
N GLY A 606 27.25 -6.06 -7.71
CA GLY A 606 28.12 -7.18 -7.37
C GLY A 606 29.59 -6.85 -7.49
N ASP A 607 29.99 -6.17 -8.56
CA ASP A 607 31.35 -5.75 -8.83
C ASP A 607 31.85 -4.61 -7.91
N ARG A 608 30.94 -3.71 -7.49
CA ARG A 608 31.32 -2.65 -6.53
C ARG A 608 31.77 -3.18 -5.17
N ARG A 609 31.52 -4.43 -4.84
CA ARG A 609 32.07 -5.10 -3.64
C ARG A 609 33.51 -5.59 -3.83
N SER A 610 34.02 -5.63 -5.06
CA SER A 610 35.34 -6.14 -5.41
C SER A 610 36.36 -5.08 -5.88
N TYR A 611 35.95 -3.81 -6.08
CA TYR A 611 36.89 -2.78 -6.40
C TYR A 611 37.52 -2.20 -5.13
N PRO A 612 38.85 -2.18 -5.02
CA PRO A 612 39.54 -1.43 -3.98
C PRO A 612 39.22 0.06 -4.17
N VAL A 613 38.89 0.70 -3.07
CA VAL A 613 38.44 2.12 -2.98
C VAL A 613 39.43 3.14 -3.52
N ASP A 614 40.57 2.72 -4.06
CA ASP A 614 41.71 3.59 -4.39
C ASP A 614 41.68 4.22 -5.80
N SER A 615 40.66 3.98 -6.63
CA SER A 615 40.71 4.47 -8.02
C SER A 615 39.71 5.58 -8.42
N LEU A 616 38.88 6.06 -7.50
CA LEU A 616 38.02 7.21 -7.74
C LEU A 616 38.36 8.34 -6.78
N VAL A 617 38.95 9.40 -7.31
CA VAL A 617 39.17 10.65 -6.57
C VAL A 617 37.79 11.25 -6.29
N ASP A 618 37.31 11.07 -5.06
CA ASP A 618 36.15 11.78 -4.56
C ASP A 618 36.52 13.23 -4.28
N ILE A 619 36.11 14.12 -5.16
CA ILE A 619 36.41 15.54 -5.10
C ILE A 619 35.93 16.20 -3.79
N TYR A 620 34.89 15.65 -3.18
CA TYR A 620 34.32 16.17 -1.92
C TYR A 620 34.99 15.62 -0.66
N ASN A 621 35.75 14.52 -0.78
CA ASN A 621 36.50 13.91 0.32
C ASN A 621 38.01 13.85 0.06
N TYR A 622 38.52 14.63 -0.91
CA TYR A 622 39.93 14.68 -1.21
C TYR A 622 40.68 15.39 -0.06
N THR A 623 41.51 14.64 0.67
CA THR A 623 42.40 15.18 1.69
C THR A 623 43.83 15.23 1.14
N PHE A 624 44.47 16.39 1.23
CA PHE A 624 45.86 16.55 0.82
C PHE A 624 46.79 15.66 1.64
N GLU A 625 47.87 15.17 1.04
CA GLU A 625 48.83 14.29 1.73
C GLU A 625 49.44 14.91 3.01
N SER A 626 49.50 16.23 3.09
CA SER A 626 49.91 16.97 4.30
C SER A 626 48.93 16.79 5.47
N GLU A 627 47.65 16.54 5.22
CA GLU A 627 46.65 16.33 6.25
C GLU A 627 46.59 14.88 6.71
N LYS A 628 47.08 13.92 5.91
CA LYS A 628 47.15 12.50 6.27
C LYS A 628 48.06 12.20 7.44
N LYS A 629 49.10 13.04 7.67
CA LYS A 629 50.04 12.84 8.77
C LYS A 629 49.47 13.14 10.16
N ASN A 630 48.40 13.95 10.25
CA ASN A 630 47.84 14.33 11.56
C ASN A 630 46.61 13.49 11.97
N LYS A 631 46.10 12.59 11.08
CA LYS A 631 44.90 11.79 11.36
C LYS A 631 45.17 10.43 12.03
N ASN A 632 46.41 10.02 12.21
CA ASN A 632 46.75 8.72 12.82
C ASN A 632 46.45 8.62 14.34
N THR A 633 46.17 9.75 14.99
CA THR A 633 45.78 9.79 16.40
C THR A 633 44.26 9.85 16.65
N LEU A 634 43.46 10.16 15.60
CA LEU A 634 42.00 10.27 15.71
C LEU A 634 41.20 9.12 15.02
N ARG A 635 41.93 8.15 14.46
CA ARG A 635 41.34 7.01 13.71
C ARG A 635 40.78 5.88 14.58
N LYS A 636 40.50 6.11 15.87
CA LYS A 636 39.79 5.15 16.72
C LYS A 636 38.30 5.45 16.91
N LEU A 637 37.77 6.49 16.26
CA LEU A 637 36.35 6.77 16.25
C LEU A 637 35.84 6.76 14.79
N GLY A 638 35.15 5.70 14.40
CA GLY A 638 34.22 5.70 13.28
C GLY A 638 34.78 5.28 11.91
N ASP A 639 35.07 4.00 11.71
CA ASP A 639 35.13 3.41 10.38
C ASP A 639 33.69 3.11 9.94
N PRO A 640 33.12 3.78 8.91
CA PRO A 640 31.70 3.61 8.54
C PRO A 640 31.39 2.27 7.90
N SER A 641 32.38 1.38 7.72
CA SER A 641 32.20 0.10 7.06
C SER A 641 31.80 -1.06 8.02
N ASN A 642 31.74 -0.83 9.34
CA ASN A 642 31.47 -1.91 10.32
C ASN A 642 30.68 -1.45 11.57
N GLU A 643 29.87 -0.42 11.50
CA GLU A 643 28.91 -0.19 12.57
C GLU A 643 27.68 -1.10 12.36
N ASN A 644 27.82 -2.36 12.75
CA ASN A 644 26.74 -3.09 13.41
C ASN A 644 26.46 -2.35 14.72
N ILE A 645 25.83 -1.16 14.64
CA ILE A 645 25.22 -0.54 15.81
C ILE A 645 24.21 -1.57 16.30
N ALA A 646 24.56 -2.23 17.41
CA ALA A 646 23.67 -3.21 18.02
C ALA A 646 22.33 -2.50 18.26
N PHE A 647 21.31 -2.87 17.50
CA PHE A 647 19.98 -2.28 17.63
C PHE A 647 19.47 -2.54 19.05
N LYS A 648 19.54 -1.51 19.89
CA LYS A 648 19.10 -1.60 21.28
C LYS A 648 17.59 -1.38 21.33
N LEU A 649 16.87 -2.40 21.75
CA LEU A 649 15.43 -2.30 21.95
C LEU A 649 15.13 -1.39 23.15
N PRO A 650 14.36 -0.29 22.98
CA PRO A 650 13.98 0.57 24.09
C PRO A 650 12.99 -0.11 25.06
N VAL A 651 12.80 0.48 26.22
CA VAL A 651 11.78 0.02 27.15
C VAL A 651 10.39 0.29 26.59
N LYS A 652 9.54 -0.72 26.65
CA LYS A 652 8.15 -0.64 26.22
C LYS A 652 7.36 0.30 27.16
N LYS A 653 6.71 1.30 26.60
CA LYS A 653 5.87 2.25 27.34
C LYS A 653 4.40 2.10 26.94
N ILE A 654 3.50 2.26 27.91
CA ILE A 654 2.06 2.39 27.66
C ILE A 654 1.81 3.83 27.17
N TYR A 655 0.86 4.00 26.30
CA TYR A 655 0.49 5.32 25.79
C TYR A 655 -0.25 6.14 26.82
N ASP A 656 0.26 7.33 27.12
CA ASP A 656 -0.42 8.38 27.87
C ASP A 656 -1.02 9.41 26.90
N VAL A 657 -2.22 9.90 27.23
CA VAL A 657 -2.93 10.87 26.41
C VAL A 657 -2.22 12.22 26.48
N ASN A 658 -1.63 12.63 25.38
CA ASN A 658 -1.03 13.95 25.22
C ASN A 658 -1.74 14.70 24.11
N PHE A 659 -2.11 15.95 24.37
CA PHE A 659 -2.75 16.81 23.40
C PHE A 659 -1.73 17.64 22.63
N SER A 660 -1.93 17.71 21.32
CA SER A 660 -1.20 18.63 20.43
C SER A 660 -2.19 19.58 19.73
N VAL A 661 -1.72 20.73 19.31
CA VAL A 661 -2.53 21.67 18.52
C VAL A 661 -2.77 21.05 17.16
N GLY A 662 -4.02 20.71 16.88
CA GLY A 662 -4.40 20.07 15.60
C GLY A 662 -4.78 21.09 14.53
N GLU A 663 -5.53 22.14 14.89
CA GLU A 663 -5.99 23.15 13.95
C GLU A 663 -6.15 24.47 14.65
N PHE A 664 -5.75 25.53 13.97
CA PHE A 664 -6.02 26.89 14.38
C PHE A 664 -6.63 27.64 13.19
N THR A 665 -7.79 28.23 13.40
CA THR A 665 -8.48 28.99 12.36
C THR A 665 -8.77 30.38 12.87
N MET A 666 -8.40 31.38 12.11
CA MET A 666 -8.77 32.78 12.35
C MET A 666 -9.44 33.34 11.09
N GLN A 667 -10.66 33.75 11.22
CA GLN A 667 -11.43 34.26 10.09
C GLN A 667 -12.21 35.49 10.49
N LEU A 668 -12.31 36.42 9.57
CA LEU A 668 -13.31 37.47 9.61
C LEU A 668 -14.54 36.92 8.88
N ASN A 669 -15.56 36.55 9.63
CA ASN A 669 -16.74 35.92 9.05
C ASN A 669 -18.00 36.48 9.70
N PRO A 670 -19.01 36.86 8.90
CA PRO A 670 -20.28 37.33 9.41
C PRO A 670 -21.10 36.23 10.12
N THR A 671 -20.77 34.95 9.92
CA THR A 671 -21.53 33.83 10.50
C THR A 671 -20.68 32.89 11.31
N PHE A 672 -20.80 32.97 12.66
CA PHE A 672 -20.12 32.05 13.59
C PHE A 672 -20.62 30.62 13.52
N ASN A 673 -21.87 30.46 13.20
CA ASN A 673 -22.52 29.15 13.15
C ASN A 673 -23.43 29.17 11.91
N ASN A 674 -22.95 28.63 10.80
CA ASN A 674 -23.77 28.42 9.59
C ASN A 674 -24.98 27.51 9.84
N LEU A 675 -25.20 27.11 11.08
CA LEU A 675 -26.16 26.12 11.51
C LEU A 675 -27.26 26.70 12.42
N THR A 676 -27.20 27.98 12.74
CA THR A 676 -28.30 28.60 13.44
C THR A 676 -29.39 28.95 12.46
N TYR A 677 -30.52 28.26 12.56
CA TYR A 677 -31.76 28.61 11.88
C TYR A 677 -32.11 30.05 12.26
N GLN A 678 -32.06 30.95 11.30
CA GLN A 678 -32.65 32.26 11.43
C GLN A 678 -34.16 32.14 11.15
N ARG A 679 -35.00 32.47 12.11
CA ARG A 679 -36.43 32.66 11.85
C ARG A 679 -36.57 33.69 10.72
N PHE A 680 -37.37 33.36 9.72
CA PHE A 680 -37.75 34.29 8.69
C PHE A 680 -38.48 35.48 9.40
N ASN A 681 -37.82 36.63 9.42
CA ASN A 681 -38.43 37.89 9.83
C ASN A 681 -38.68 38.69 8.57
N SER A 682 -39.91 39.10 8.35
CA SER A 682 -40.35 39.93 7.22
C SER A 682 -39.68 41.30 7.13
N ALA A 683 -38.82 41.65 8.05
CA ALA A 683 -38.17 42.97 8.20
C ALA A 683 -36.70 43.02 7.70
N GLY A 684 -36.29 42.17 6.74
CA GLY A 684 -35.00 42.28 6.09
C GLY A 684 -33.88 41.49 6.77
N PHE A 685 -32.84 41.21 6.00
CA PHE A 685 -31.59 40.59 6.51
C PHE A 685 -30.97 41.52 7.56
N ILE A 686 -30.79 41.02 8.77
CA ILE A 686 -29.97 41.70 9.78
C ILE A 686 -28.55 41.75 9.23
N ASN A 687 -28.02 42.95 9.02
CA ASN A 687 -26.62 43.15 8.63
C ASN A 687 -25.73 42.45 9.61
N ALA A 688 -25.06 41.40 9.14
CA ALA A 688 -24.09 40.68 9.94
C ALA A 688 -22.91 41.60 10.20
N ASN A 689 -22.72 41.99 11.45
CA ASN A 689 -21.51 42.69 11.89
C ASN A 689 -20.31 41.83 11.54
N THR A 690 -19.23 42.45 11.09
CA THR A 690 -17.97 41.75 10.81
C THR A 690 -17.37 41.30 12.13
N ASP A 691 -17.49 40.01 12.44
CA ASP A 691 -17.00 39.43 13.64
C ASP A 691 -15.65 38.74 13.38
N ALA A 692 -14.70 38.92 14.27
CA ALA A 692 -13.47 38.12 14.29
C ALA A 692 -13.75 36.80 14.98
N PHE A 693 -13.42 35.72 14.33
CA PHE A 693 -13.58 34.36 14.83
C PHE A 693 -12.23 33.68 14.95
N THR A 694 -11.92 33.15 16.13
CA THR A 694 -10.72 32.38 16.40
C THR A 694 -11.10 31.04 16.97
N LEU A 695 -10.61 29.97 16.39
CA LEU A 695 -10.86 28.59 16.80
C LEU A 695 -9.54 27.84 16.93
N ILE A 696 -9.36 27.19 18.09
CA ILE A 696 -8.23 26.31 18.38
C ILE A 696 -8.77 24.92 18.61
N GLN A 697 -8.22 23.93 17.94
CA GLN A 697 -8.50 22.52 18.16
C GLN A 697 -7.26 21.80 18.70
N LEU A 698 -7.42 21.15 19.84
CA LEU A 698 -6.42 20.25 20.41
C LEU A 698 -6.86 18.82 20.15
N LYS A 699 -5.91 17.97 19.76
CA LYS A 699 -6.14 16.55 19.48
C LYS A 699 -5.11 15.70 20.18
N ASP A 700 -5.50 14.50 20.59
CA ASP A 700 -4.53 13.49 21.00
C ASP A 700 -3.89 12.83 19.76
N LEU A 701 -2.87 11.99 19.99
CA LEU A 701 -2.09 11.33 18.94
C LEU A 701 -2.97 10.50 17.98
N TYR A 702 -4.01 9.84 18.50
CA TYR A 702 -4.90 8.95 17.73
C TYR A 702 -6.19 9.63 17.26
N GLU A 703 -6.35 10.92 17.57
CA GLU A 703 -7.59 11.66 17.35
C GLU A 703 -8.82 11.04 18.06
N ASP A 704 -8.56 10.30 19.16
CA ASP A 704 -9.60 9.70 19.97
C ASP A 704 -10.27 10.75 20.86
N TYR A 705 -9.53 11.80 21.24
CA TYR A 705 -10.04 12.93 22.01
C TYR A 705 -9.76 14.23 21.28
N LYS A 706 -10.79 15.08 21.20
CA LYS A 706 -10.69 16.40 20.58
C LYS A 706 -11.27 17.46 21.51
N ILE A 707 -10.55 18.55 21.69
CA ILE A 707 -11.00 19.73 22.42
C ILE A 707 -10.96 20.89 21.44
N THR A 708 -12.11 21.49 21.18
CA THR A 708 -12.21 22.67 20.31
C THR A 708 -12.65 23.84 21.13
N ALA A 709 -11.85 24.89 21.19
CA ALA A 709 -12.16 26.15 21.84
C ALA A 709 -12.23 27.27 20.80
N GLY A 710 -13.25 28.10 20.89
CA GLY A 710 -13.42 29.21 19.97
C GLY A 710 -13.93 30.46 20.67
N VAL A 711 -13.50 31.62 20.17
CA VAL A 711 -13.94 32.93 20.59
C VAL A 711 -14.42 33.68 19.38
N LYS A 712 -15.60 34.27 19.50
CA LYS A 712 -16.18 35.21 18.53
C LYS A 712 -16.36 36.56 19.20
N GLY A 713 -15.90 37.60 18.55
CA GLY A 713 -16.15 38.93 19.03
C GLY A 713 -16.33 39.89 17.85
N PRO A 714 -17.22 40.89 18.01
CA PRO A 714 -17.19 42.04 17.11
C PRO A 714 -15.84 42.75 17.27
N VAL A 715 -15.45 43.50 16.28
CA VAL A 715 -14.27 44.38 16.38
C VAL A 715 -14.45 45.40 17.55
N GLN A 716 -15.68 45.55 18.03
CA GLN A 716 -16.00 46.27 19.26
C GLN A 716 -16.35 45.28 20.38
N ILE A 717 -15.67 45.36 21.49
CA ILE A 717 -15.51 44.34 22.58
C ILE A 717 -16.81 43.94 23.32
N ASN A 718 -17.96 44.55 23.08
CA ASN A 718 -19.13 44.42 23.95
C ASN A 718 -19.98 43.14 23.82
N ASN A 719 -19.75 42.29 22.78
CA ASN A 719 -20.57 41.12 22.53
C ASN A 719 -19.70 39.88 22.17
N MET A 720 -19.01 39.30 23.14
CA MET A 720 -18.20 38.11 22.92
C MET A 720 -18.99 36.81 23.05
N GLY A 721 -18.87 35.93 22.05
CA GLY A 721 -19.35 34.56 22.08
C GLY A 721 -18.21 33.59 22.33
N TYR A 722 -18.49 32.52 23.07
CA TYR A 722 -17.51 31.45 23.35
C TYR A 722 -18.07 30.08 22.97
N ILE A 723 -17.23 29.22 22.50
CA ILE A 723 -17.56 27.81 22.26
C ILE A 723 -16.44 26.93 22.83
N LEU A 724 -16.82 25.89 23.55
CA LEU A 724 -15.93 24.83 24.00
C LEU A 724 -16.60 23.50 23.68
N VAL A 725 -15.92 22.67 22.91
CA VAL A 725 -16.41 21.34 22.50
C VAL A 725 -15.40 20.32 22.93
N PHE A 726 -15.86 19.30 23.66
CA PHE A 726 -15.10 18.11 23.97
C PHE A 726 -15.72 16.90 23.22
N GLU A 727 -14.90 16.16 22.48
CA GLU A 727 -15.31 14.96 21.77
C GLU A 727 -14.48 13.76 22.26
N ASP A 728 -15.16 12.69 22.73
CA ASP A 728 -14.60 11.38 23.05
C ASP A 728 -15.03 10.41 21.95
N LEU A 729 -14.08 10.11 21.06
CA LEU A 729 -14.25 9.25 19.89
C LEU A 729 -13.54 7.90 20.05
N LYS A 730 -13.07 7.56 21.25
CA LYS A 730 -12.28 6.35 21.52
C LYS A 730 -13.07 5.07 21.35
N HIS A 731 -14.36 5.11 21.61
CA HIS A 731 -15.24 3.96 21.61
C HIS A 731 -16.22 3.99 20.44
N ARG A 732 -16.97 2.90 20.26
CA ARG A 732 -18.00 2.81 19.21
C ARG A 732 -19.08 3.88 19.31
N LEU A 733 -19.39 4.31 20.54
CA LEU A 733 -20.32 5.41 20.79
C LEU A 733 -19.52 6.70 20.94
N ASP A 734 -19.66 7.59 19.98
CA ASP A 734 -19.06 8.92 20.02
C ASP A 734 -19.82 9.79 21.01
N LYS A 735 -19.08 10.50 21.86
CA LYS A 735 -19.64 11.41 22.84
C LYS A 735 -19.17 12.83 22.54
N LYS A 736 -20.09 13.76 22.52
CA LYS A 736 -19.79 15.17 22.29
C LYS A 736 -20.46 16.03 23.36
N ILE A 737 -19.67 16.85 24.03
CA ILE A 737 -20.12 17.83 25.01
C ILE A 737 -19.78 19.20 24.44
N GLN A 738 -20.78 20.07 24.28
CA GLN A 738 -20.60 21.41 23.75
C GLN A 738 -21.13 22.42 24.77
N LEU A 739 -20.30 23.37 25.12
CA LEU A 739 -20.66 24.54 25.90
C LEU A 739 -20.52 25.76 24.98
N SER A 740 -21.56 26.56 24.84
CA SER A 740 -21.50 27.77 24.03
C SER A 740 -22.28 28.91 24.66
N ARG A 741 -21.73 30.10 24.53
CA ARG A 741 -22.42 31.37 24.84
C ARG A 741 -22.47 32.18 23.56
N GLN A 742 -23.68 32.62 23.22
CA GLN A 742 -23.90 33.59 22.14
C GLN A 742 -24.65 34.77 22.70
N THR A 743 -24.22 35.97 22.40
CA THR A 743 -24.94 37.22 22.68
C THR A 743 -25.69 37.62 21.43
N PHE A 744 -27.00 37.78 21.54
CA PHE A 744 -27.84 38.33 20.51
C PHE A 744 -28.10 39.78 20.84
N ASN A 745 -27.78 40.71 19.96
CA ASN A 745 -28.20 42.11 20.07
C ASN A 745 -29.69 42.21 19.70
N ASN A 746 -30.55 41.64 20.49
CA ASN A 746 -31.92 42.12 20.55
C ASN A 746 -32.02 43.10 21.71
N ILE A 747 -32.68 44.18 21.47
CA ILE A 747 -32.72 45.35 22.33
C ILE A 747 -33.21 45.03 23.76
N ASP A 748 -33.69 43.84 24.07
CA ASP A 748 -34.33 43.56 25.34
C ASP A 748 -34.01 42.31 26.12
N ASP A 749 -33.16 41.29 25.68
CA ASP A 749 -32.94 40.14 26.56
C ASP A 749 -31.61 39.41 26.33
N ASN A 750 -30.85 39.25 27.43
CA ASN A 750 -29.69 38.30 27.52
C ASN A 750 -30.21 36.91 27.85
N GLN A 751 -30.21 35.99 26.88
CA GLN A 751 -30.53 34.59 27.12
C GLN A 751 -29.26 33.72 27.06
N PHE A 752 -29.05 32.90 28.12
CA PHE A 752 -28.00 31.90 28.21
C PHE A 752 -28.58 30.56 27.78
N PHE A 753 -27.93 29.88 26.80
CA PHE A 753 -28.30 28.53 26.39
C PHE A 753 -27.18 27.55 26.76
N PHE A 754 -27.55 26.54 27.53
CA PHE A 754 -26.69 25.36 27.74
C PHE A 754 -27.32 24.19 27.01
N ASP A 755 -26.63 23.68 26.00
CA ASP A 755 -27.07 22.49 25.29
C ASP A 755 -26.08 21.36 25.57
N ILE A 756 -26.50 20.38 26.35
CA ILE A 756 -25.74 19.15 26.60
C ILE A 756 -26.42 18.06 25.79
N LYS A 757 -25.80 17.68 24.66
CA LYS A 757 -26.30 16.59 23.83
C LYS A 757 -25.54 15.31 24.10
N LYS A 758 -26.28 14.27 24.42
CA LYS A 758 -25.86 12.89 24.43
C LYS A 758 -26.30 12.29 23.08
N THR A 759 -25.37 12.11 22.16
CA THR A 759 -25.65 11.48 20.86
C THR A 759 -25.33 9.99 20.88
#